data_07189d8833392a79621eb7764ee1ddb0
#
_entry.id   07189d8833392a79621eb7764ee1ddb0
#
_cell.length_a   1.000
_cell.length_b   1.000
_cell.length_c   1.000
_cell.angle_alpha   90.00
_cell.angle_beta   90.00
_cell.angle_gamma   90.00
#
_symmetry.space_group_name_H-M   'P 1'
#
loop_
_entity.id
_entity.type
_entity.pdbx_description
1 polymer ?
#
loop_
_entity_poly.entity_id
_entity_poly.type
_entity_poly.pdbx_seq_one_letter_code
_entity_poly.pdbx_strand_id
1 'polypeptide(L)'
;MAVFLPVLSQAQLVKMPMDVAPDGTTYEQVSGKSFKVNGTLVPYCVPGAKGKAWRLDGYSSYLQAQIDPTVLTDKKQLTFSLWVAPESYPMMKLDQDGEWFTTMLGNVKLDDNNTLSGDKGGFAFQLGSRGSYKFICHVNKWQVKCEPKAKLSRYQWNHLVATVDGVNKKVTLYNNGELVASKNCVKGEITPGGSTLYVGKSYVEDKVDVFYLNTYNGLLDDFEIYDGIRTDILKEKAENAPVLTYSPERYAGDILRPSFHGMPTAGWTNETHGATYYNGKYHVFFQKNPNGPYMSRLNWGHIVSDNLYKWEEDPTAVSPEEAYDKKGCWSGCVFTDDELTGGKPNIFYTAVDYGRATIAQAQPADDDLLTWTKKAGNPVINGRPNGLTDDFRDCFVFRNGTDLYMIVGSSKNGVGVTTLHKYDKSTKTWSNDGKLFFSGSNRNQDGTFWEMPNVTKIGDKWLFTATPLNTGVGVRTLYWTGSINADGTFAPDSRTPKTVEMAGFSKDGYGLLSPTIFQKDGKTLMLGIVPDKLAGSENYKMGYAHTYSLPREISLDSKGNLIQKPFSGLAAMRSETSFMMTDFDLTAEKDLDPVQGRSLELSAKFVVGNGDFGFSFLGNGDKKVTLTYQPNSGMLSLDMSGINRIFNDGVFGGVYNYALPTPVAMGEEMTLKVFVDHSIIDIFVNDTYAASVRVFPRDVDAVKATAFAKNGSVKMTSLEAYVLDETRVASGISSAVSEAETNVVYGSKGFVNYNLASPNCTLYIYDLVGRCVKAQQISDTTGKVQVANQGLLLVKIVDNKQKVVGQYKVIV
;
A
#
# COMPACT_ATOMS: atom_id res chain seq x y z
N MET A 1 -35.73 -19.12 53.98
CA MET A 1 -34.64 -18.24 54.42
C MET A 1 -33.47 -18.62 53.50
N ALA A 2 -33.30 -17.87 52.35
CA ALA A 2 -32.24 -18.08 51.40
C ALA A 2 -31.01 -17.34 51.94
N VAL A 3 -29.97 -18.06 52.29
CA VAL A 3 -28.69 -17.51 52.73
C VAL A 3 -28.00 -16.98 51.48
N PHE A 4 -28.05 -15.66 51.26
CA PHE A 4 -27.15 -14.96 50.35
C PHE A 4 -25.76 -15.00 51.00
N LEU A 5 -24.91 -15.92 50.51
CA LEU A 5 -23.48 -15.80 50.73
C LEU A 5 -23.02 -14.56 49.94
N PRO A 6 -22.34 -13.59 50.57
CA PRO A 6 -21.72 -12.51 49.83
C PRO A 6 -20.69 -13.12 48.89
N VAL A 7 -20.89 -12.93 47.59
CA VAL A 7 -19.80 -13.12 46.62
C VAL A 7 -18.73 -12.11 47.04
N LEU A 8 -17.66 -12.57 47.66
CA LEU A 8 -16.46 -11.79 47.93
C LEU A 8 -15.97 -11.33 46.56
N SER A 9 -16.13 -10.05 46.22
CA SER A 9 -15.55 -9.49 45.02
C SER A 9 -14.05 -9.68 45.14
N GLN A 10 -13.50 -10.57 44.32
CA GLN A 10 -12.07 -10.79 44.27
C GLN A 10 -11.37 -9.49 43.86
N ALA A 11 -10.38 -9.07 44.66
CA ALA A 11 -9.74 -7.78 44.47
C ALA A 11 -9.03 -7.71 43.13
N GLN A 12 -9.27 -6.64 42.41
CA GLN A 12 -8.48 -6.28 41.22
C GLN A 12 -7.14 -5.72 41.72
N LEU A 13 -6.05 -6.35 41.29
CA LEU A 13 -4.68 -6.01 41.71
C LEU A 13 -4.00 -5.03 40.76
N VAL A 14 -4.29 -5.13 39.45
CA VAL A 14 -3.75 -4.26 38.40
C VAL A 14 -4.85 -4.02 37.39
N LYS A 15 -4.97 -2.78 36.91
CA LYS A 15 -5.82 -2.43 35.76
C LYS A 15 -5.17 -1.36 34.89
N MET A 16 -4.83 -1.74 33.66
CA MET A 16 -4.33 -0.84 32.64
C MET A 16 -5.29 -0.85 31.43
N PRO A 17 -6.13 0.19 31.27
CA PRO A 17 -7.09 0.26 30.17
C PRO A 17 -6.45 0.36 28.78
N MET A 18 -5.14 0.64 28.71
CA MET A 18 -4.41 0.94 27.46
C MET A 18 -4.93 2.18 26.73
N ASP A 19 -5.68 3.04 27.42
CA ASP A 19 -6.00 4.38 26.98
C ASP A 19 -4.75 5.24 27.04
N VAL A 20 -4.26 5.69 25.87
CA VAL A 20 -3.07 6.56 25.77
C VAL A 20 -3.50 7.93 25.28
N ALA A 21 -3.19 8.96 26.07
CA ALA A 21 -3.45 10.34 25.68
C ALA A 21 -2.50 10.78 24.55
N PRO A 22 -2.85 11.83 23.77
CA PRO A 22 -1.99 12.34 22.69
C PRO A 22 -0.57 12.74 23.13
N ASP A 23 -0.40 13.12 24.40
CA ASP A 23 0.92 13.42 24.99
C ASP A 23 1.71 12.17 25.38
N GLY A 24 1.19 10.97 25.12
CA GLY A 24 1.79 9.68 25.44
C GLY A 24 1.56 9.21 26.88
N THR A 25 0.67 9.85 27.66
CA THR A 25 0.39 9.42 29.03
C THR A 25 -0.65 8.30 29.06
N THR A 26 -0.39 7.26 29.86
CA THR A 26 -1.34 6.21 30.21
C THR A 26 -1.27 5.94 31.72
N TYR A 27 -2.24 5.20 32.27
CA TYR A 27 -2.40 5.03 33.71
C TYR A 27 -2.60 3.56 34.10
N GLU A 28 -2.05 3.18 35.25
CA GLU A 28 -2.48 2.01 36.00
C GLU A 28 -3.49 2.48 37.05
N GLN A 29 -4.75 2.03 36.92
CA GLN A 29 -5.89 2.63 37.67
C GLN A 29 -5.93 2.25 39.14
N VAL A 30 -5.45 1.06 39.54
CA VAL A 30 -5.51 0.62 40.96
C VAL A 30 -4.50 1.39 41.80
N SER A 31 -3.29 1.56 41.34
CA SER A 31 -2.22 2.32 42.04
C SER A 31 -2.25 3.82 41.75
N GLY A 32 -2.99 4.26 40.74
CA GLY A 32 -3.02 5.64 40.26
C GLY A 32 -1.72 6.11 39.58
N LYS A 33 -0.78 5.22 39.27
CA LYS A 33 0.48 5.57 38.61
C LYS A 33 0.28 5.90 37.13
N SER A 34 0.98 6.94 36.69
CA SER A 34 1.04 7.32 35.28
C SER A 34 2.36 6.89 34.63
N PHE A 35 2.31 6.61 33.32
CA PHE A 35 3.45 6.19 32.52
C PHE A 35 3.48 6.93 31.19
N LYS A 36 4.65 7.04 30.58
CA LYS A 36 4.84 7.56 29.24
C LYS A 36 5.16 6.42 28.29
N VAL A 37 4.39 6.31 27.21
CA VAL A 37 4.68 5.37 26.12
C VAL A 37 5.81 5.89 25.26
N ASN A 38 6.55 4.97 24.63
CA ASN A 38 7.54 5.26 23.61
C ASN A 38 6.87 5.20 22.23
N GLY A 39 7.40 5.92 21.28
CA GLY A 39 6.93 5.96 19.89
C GLY A 39 7.47 7.17 19.16
N THR A 40 7.60 7.08 17.85
CA THR A 40 8.11 8.16 16.98
C THR A 40 7.00 9.13 16.59
N LEU A 41 5.81 8.60 16.38
CA LEU A 41 4.61 9.35 16.03
C LEU A 41 3.73 9.53 17.26
N VAL A 42 2.81 10.49 17.19
CA VAL A 42 1.79 10.67 18.22
C VAL A 42 1.07 9.34 18.46
N PRO A 43 0.89 8.92 19.72
CA PRO A 43 0.16 7.71 20.04
C PRO A 43 -1.22 7.69 19.40
N TYR A 44 -1.59 6.57 18.83
CA TYR A 44 -2.85 6.41 18.11
C TYR A 44 -3.75 5.43 18.83
N CYS A 45 -4.90 5.91 19.27
CA CYS A 45 -5.94 5.11 19.92
C CYS A 45 -7.19 5.08 19.05
N VAL A 46 -7.84 3.93 19.05
CA VAL A 46 -9.08 3.65 18.30
C VAL A 46 -10.17 3.13 19.27
N PRO A 47 -11.44 3.02 18.85
CA PRO A 47 -12.43 2.30 19.64
C PRO A 47 -11.94 0.89 19.97
N GLY A 48 -11.94 0.55 21.26
CA GLY A 48 -11.38 -0.69 21.80
C GLY A 48 -12.39 -1.81 21.98
N ALA A 49 -11.90 -2.95 22.46
CA ALA A 49 -12.75 -3.99 23.02
C ALA A 49 -13.52 -3.46 24.22
N LYS A 50 -12.90 -2.54 24.96
CA LYS A 50 -13.49 -1.72 26.03
C LYS A 50 -13.04 -0.28 25.84
N GLY A 51 -13.95 0.68 25.76
CA GLY A 51 -13.58 2.08 25.60
C GLY A 51 -12.64 2.33 24.42
N LYS A 52 -11.34 2.53 24.67
CA LYS A 52 -10.30 2.77 23.64
C LYS A 52 -9.16 1.78 23.77
N ALA A 53 -8.62 1.36 22.62
CA ALA A 53 -7.44 0.51 22.54
C ALA A 53 -6.23 1.30 22.00
N TRP A 54 -5.04 0.98 22.49
CA TRP A 54 -3.79 1.51 21.96
C TRP A 54 -3.34 0.73 20.73
N ARG A 55 -3.10 1.46 19.63
CA ARG A 55 -2.60 0.92 18.36
C ARG A 55 -1.07 1.01 18.33
N LEU A 56 -0.41 -0.12 18.47
CA LEU A 56 1.05 -0.25 18.36
C LEU A 56 1.47 -0.49 16.91
N ASP A 57 2.59 0.09 16.50
CA ASP A 57 3.03 0.18 15.11
C ASP A 57 4.00 -0.93 14.65
N GLY A 58 4.40 -1.80 15.57
CA GLY A 58 5.29 -2.94 15.24
C GLY A 58 6.76 -2.62 15.16
N TYR A 59 7.21 -1.39 15.45
CA TYR A 59 8.65 -1.05 15.42
C TYR A 59 9.07 0.05 16.41
N SER A 60 8.19 1.00 16.73
CA SER A 60 8.56 2.15 17.59
C SER A 60 7.73 2.25 18.86
N SER A 61 6.47 1.80 18.83
CA SER A 61 5.52 1.97 19.93
C SER A 61 5.64 0.84 20.95
N TYR A 62 5.96 1.20 22.19
CA TYR A 62 5.99 0.26 23.32
C TYR A 62 5.93 1.00 24.66
N LEU A 63 5.73 0.27 25.77
CA LEU A 63 5.76 0.80 27.12
C LEU A 63 6.63 -0.05 28.03
N GLN A 64 7.39 0.59 28.87
CA GLN A 64 8.09 0.00 30.03
C GLN A 64 7.58 0.65 31.31
N ALA A 65 6.55 0.06 31.88
CA ALA A 65 5.93 0.58 33.11
C ALA A 65 6.57 0.01 34.36
N GLN A 66 6.83 0.86 35.36
CA GLN A 66 7.30 0.42 36.68
C GLN A 66 6.11 0.10 37.57
N ILE A 67 5.78 -1.19 37.68
CA ILE A 67 4.75 -1.71 38.57
C ILE A 67 5.36 -2.18 39.89
N ASP A 68 4.55 -2.29 40.92
CA ASP A 68 4.95 -2.89 42.17
C ASP A 68 4.80 -4.42 42.08
N PRO A 69 5.89 -5.20 42.03
CA PRO A 69 5.77 -6.64 41.92
C PRO A 69 5.26 -7.31 43.18
N THR A 70 5.27 -6.61 44.34
CA THR A 70 4.81 -7.14 45.61
C THR A 70 3.31 -7.42 45.63
N VAL A 71 2.52 -6.77 44.75
CA VAL A 71 1.06 -7.07 44.62
C VAL A 71 0.80 -8.53 44.25
N LEU A 72 1.77 -9.25 43.71
CA LEU A 72 1.72 -10.68 43.35
C LEU A 72 2.33 -11.57 44.42
N THR A 73 2.90 -11.02 45.51
CA THR A 73 3.55 -11.79 46.57
C THR A 73 2.51 -12.55 47.38
N ASP A 74 2.87 -13.76 47.83
CA ASP A 74 2.04 -14.66 48.65
C ASP A 74 0.72 -15.11 47.98
N LYS A 75 0.57 -14.86 46.66
CA LYS A 75 -0.61 -15.27 45.91
C LYS A 75 -0.46 -16.69 45.38
N LYS A 76 -1.45 -17.51 45.62
CA LYS A 76 -1.51 -18.90 45.11
C LYS A 76 -2.45 -19.08 43.92
N GLN A 77 -3.39 -18.13 43.75
CA GLN A 77 -4.36 -18.11 42.68
C GLN A 77 -4.45 -16.71 42.11
N LEU A 78 -4.27 -16.60 40.77
CA LEU A 78 -4.40 -15.33 40.03
C LEU A 78 -5.11 -15.56 38.70
N THR A 79 -5.80 -14.53 38.24
CA THR A 79 -6.33 -14.46 36.87
C THR A 79 -5.75 -13.23 36.18
N PHE A 80 -5.25 -13.43 34.98
CA PHE A 80 -4.72 -12.43 34.05
C PHE A 80 -5.64 -12.32 32.86
N SER A 81 -6.02 -11.11 32.48
CA SER A 81 -6.89 -10.80 31.33
C SER A 81 -6.22 -9.77 30.44
N LEU A 82 -6.29 -9.98 29.12
CA LEU A 82 -5.75 -9.06 28.11
C LEU A 82 -6.55 -9.19 26.81
N TRP A 83 -6.99 -8.07 26.26
CA TRP A 83 -7.56 -8.00 24.93
C TRP A 83 -6.47 -7.66 23.90
N VAL A 84 -6.40 -8.42 22.80
CA VAL A 84 -5.42 -8.21 21.73
C VAL A 84 -6.06 -8.40 20.36
N ALA A 85 -5.70 -7.55 19.41
CA ALA A 85 -6.03 -7.74 18.01
C ALA A 85 -4.77 -7.50 17.14
N PRO A 86 -4.00 -8.55 16.80
CA PRO A 86 -2.82 -8.39 15.98
C PRO A 86 -3.20 -8.08 14.52
N GLU A 87 -2.49 -7.13 13.90
CA GLU A 87 -2.51 -6.93 12.45
C GLU A 87 -1.61 -7.95 11.76
N SER A 88 -0.44 -8.14 12.33
CA SER A 88 0.58 -9.03 11.80
C SER A 88 1.29 -9.78 12.91
N TYR A 89 2.05 -10.80 12.52
CA TYR A 89 2.93 -11.50 13.45
C TYR A 89 4.31 -10.83 13.51
N PRO A 90 5.04 -10.95 14.65
CA PRO A 90 6.34 -10.31 14.82
C PRO A 90 7.34 -10.66 13.73
N MET A 91 8.20 -9.73 13.39
CA MET A 91 9.31 -9.96 12.49
C MET A 91 10.39 -10.83 13.14
N MET A 92 11.17 -11.48 12.29
CA MET A 92 12.31 -12.31 12.68
C MET A 92 13.50 -11.98 11.77
N LYS A 93 14.71 -12.26 12.21
CA LYS A 93 15.88 -12.21 11.36
C LYS A 93 15.74 -13.23 10.22
N LEU A 94 16.07 -12.81 8.99
CA LEU A 94 15.91 -13.62 7.80
C LEU A 94 16.88 -14.81 7.73
N ASP A 95 17.98 -14.78 8.47
CA ASP A 95 19.04 -15.78 8.50
C ASP A 95 18.86 -16.85 9.59
N GLN A 96 17.83 -16.74 10.41
CA GLN A 96 17.61 -17.67 11.53
C GLN A 96 16.42 -18.60 11.32
N ASP A 97 16.58 -19.84 11.77
CA ASP A 97 15.52 -20.82 11.86
C ASP A 97 14.80 -20.73 13.23
N GLY A 98 13.56 -21.21 13.25
CA GLY A 98 12.76 -21.22 14.45
C GLY A 98 11.66 -20.18 14.46
N GLU A 99 10.90 -20.17 15.52
CA GLU A 99 9.84 -19.21 15.74
C GLU A 99 10.27 -18.23 16.81
N TRP A 100 10.21 -16.95 16.45
CA TRP A 100 10.56 -15.83 17.32
C TRP A 100 9.33 -15.34 18.06
N PHE A 101 9.50 -14.89 19.29
CA PHE A 101 8.41 -14.42 20.12
C PHE A 101 8.62 -12.96 20.54
N THR A 102 7.57 -12.17 20.43
CA THR A 102 7.47 -10.88 21.11
C THR A 102 6.63 -10.99 22.37
N THR A 103 6.93 -10.19 23.35
CA THR A 103 6.09 -10.00 24.53
C THR A 103 4.99 -8.99 24.20
N MET A 104 3.73 -9.45 24.10
CA MET A 104 2.58 -8.56 24.01
C MET A 104 2.44 -7.76 25.33
N LEU A 105 2.50 -8.47 26.46
CA LEU A 105 2.54 -7.86 27.79
C LEU A 105 3.13 -8.86 28.80
N GLY A 106 4.01 -8.39 29.69
CA GLY A 106 4.59 -9.22 30.75
C GLY A 106 5.74 -8.58 31.51
N ASN A 107 6.16 -9.21 32.61
CA ASN A 107 7.27 -8.74 33.44
C ASN A 107 8.40 -9.80 33.59
N VAL A 108 8.44 -10.79 32.70
CA VAL A 108 9.50 -11.77 32.62
C VAL A 108 10.63 -11.25 31.73
N LYS A 109 11.86 -11.41 32.17
CA LYS A 109 13.06 -11.15 31.36
C LYS A 109 13.44 -12.44 30.64
N LEU A 110 13.02 -12.59 29.37
CA LEU A 110 13.35 -13.71 28.51
C LEU A 110 14.30 -13.27 27.40
N ASP A 111 15.29 -14.10 27.09
CA ASP A 111 16.12 -13.96 25.90
C ASP A 111 15.39 -14.44 24.63
N ASP A 112 16.05 -14.31 23.48
CA ASP A 112 15.50 -14.67 22.15
C ASP A 112 15.16 -16.16 22.02
N ASN A 113 15.74 -17.02 22.87
CA ASN A 113 15.45 -18.45 22.93
C ASN A 113 14.37 -18.81 23.95
N ASN A 114 13.65 -17.79 24.50
CA ASN A 114 12.73 -17.96 25.62
C ASN A 114 13.38 -18.57 26.88
N THR A 115 14.66 -18.34 27.06
CA THR A 115 15.40 -18.70 28.25
C THR A 115 15.39 -17.52 29.22
N LEU A 116 15.24 -17.82 30.52
CA LEU A 116 15.20 -16.77 31.54
C LEU A 116 16.56 -16.07 31.67
N SER A 117 16.55 -14.75 31.49
CA SER A 117 17.70 -13.90 31.76
C SER A 117 17.64 -13.34 33.18
N GLY A 118 18.24 -14.04 34.13
CA GLY A 118 18.49 -13.58 35.49
C GLY A 118 17.38 -13.81 36.51
N ASP A 119 16.18 -13.30 36.31
CA ASP A 119 15.08 -13.40 37.27
C ASP A 119 14.20 -14.62 36.99
N LYS A 120 14.10 -15.54 37.96
CA LYS A 120 13.25 -16.74 37.86
C LYS A 120 11.86 -16.42 38.42
N GLY A 121 11.10 -15.56 37.73
CA GLY A 121 9.75 -15.17 38.16
C GLY A 121 9.00 -14.40 37.09
N GLY A 122 7.75 -14.07 37.36
CA GLY A 122 6.89 -13.25 36.53
C GLY A 122 5.98 -14.02 35.56
N PHE A 123 5.35 -13.26 34.69
CA PHE A 123 4.41 -13.75 33.67
C PHE A 123 4.61 -13.01 32.35
N ALA A 124 4.15 -13.62 31.25
CA ALA A 124 4.07 -12.96 29.95
C ALA A 124 3.02 -13.60 29.04
N PHE A 125 2.30 -12.76 28.29
CA PHE A 125 1.62 -13.15 27.06
C PHE A 125 2.56 -12.91 25.89
N GLN A 126 2.84 -13.93 25.09
CA GLN A 126 3.77 -13.86 23.97
C GLN A 126 3.09 -14.27 22.66
N LEU A 127 3.50 -13.61 21.57
CA LEU A 127 3.08 -13.91 20.19
C LEU A 127 4.30 -14.32 19.36
N GLY A 128 4.20 -15.42 18.67
CA GLY A 128 5.23 -15.95 17.80
C GLY A 128 5.15 -15.43 16.37
N SER A 129 6.27 -15.46 15.67
CA SER A 129 6.43 -14.94 14.31
C SER A 129 5.61 -15.69 13.25
N ARG A 130 5.01 -16.83 13.58
CA ARG A 130 4.09 -17.58 12.72
C ARG A 130 2.69 -17.73 13.30
N GLY A 131 2.38 -16.94 14.34
CA GLY A 131 1.09 -16.88 14.97
C GLY A 131 0.88 -17.82 16.15
N SER A 132 1.85 -18.64 16.54
CA SER A 132 1.77 -19.33 17.81
C SER A 132 1.69 -18.32 18.96
N TYR A 133 1.05 -18.66 20.05
CA TYR A 133 0.99 -17.79 21.21
C TYR A 133 1.01 -18.60 22.50
N LYS A 134 1.41 -17.96 23.58
CA LYS A 134 1.50 -18.63 24.86
C LYS A 134 1.38 -17.69 26.02
N PHE A 135 0.93 -18.23 27.16
CA PHE A 135 1.05 -17.62 28.47
C PHE A 135 2.17 -18.32 29.25
N ILE A 136 3.08 -17.52 29.79
CA ILE A 136 4.18 -17.99 30.64
C ILE A 136 3.96 -17.45 32.05
N CYS A 137 4.16 -18.28 33.08
CA CYS A 137 4.19 -17.86 34.47
C CYS A 137 5.17 -18.72 35.28
N HIS A 138 5.44 -18.32 36.52
CA HIS A 138 6.28 -19.05 37.45
C HIS A 138 5.49 -19.35 38.72
N VAL A 139 5.49 -20.63 39.13
CA VAL A 139 4.89 -21.11 40.38
C VAL A 139 6.01 -21.75 41.18
N ASN A 140 6.26 -21.26 42.39
CA ASN A 140 7.37 -21.71 43.24
C ASN A 140 8.70 -21.80 42.48
N LYS A 141 9.03 -20.75 41.66
CA LYS A 141 10.21 -20.59 40.79
C LYS A 141 10.27 -21.53 39.57
N TRP A 142 9.26 -22.42 39.37
CA TRP A 142 9.19 -23.29 38.19
C TRP A 142 8.40 -22.62 37.08
N GLN A 143 9.01 -22.55 35.90
CA GLN A 143 8.34 -22.00 34.73
C GLN A 143 7.28 -22.95 34.19
N VAL A 144 6.11 -22.39 33.87
CA VAL A 144 5.03 -23.07 33.16
C VAL A 144 4.73 -22.33 31.87
N LYS A 145 4.72 -23.05 30.75
CA LYS A 145 4.36 -22.53 29.43
C LYS A 145 3.04 -23.15 29.00
N CYS A 146 2.00 -22.36 28.88
CA CYS A 146 0.69 -22.77 28.41
C CYS A 146 0.51 -22.27 26.97
N GLU A 147 0.63 -23.19 26.00
CA GLU A 147 0.70 -22.90 24.58
C GLU A 147 -0.36 -23.69 23.82
N PRO A 148 -1.31 -23.00 23.13
CA PRO A 148 -2.32 -23.63 22.29
C PRO A 148 -1.72 -24.21 21.01
N LYS A 149 -2.46 -25.13 20.37
CA LYS A 149 -2.12 -25.64 19.02
C LYS A 149 -2.54 -24.67 17.91
N ALA A 150 -3.63 -23.93 18.13
CA ALA A 150 -4.15 -22.97 17.17
C ALA A 150 -3.29 -21.69 17.15
N LYS A 151 -3.22 -21.03 15.99
CA LYS A 151 -2.63 -19.70 15.84
C LYS A 151 -3.55 -18.65 16.45
N LEU A 152 -2.98 -17.52 16.89
CA LEU A 152 -3.75 -16.35 17.32
C LEU A 152 -4.32 -15.66 16.06
N SER A 153 -5.63 -15.42 16.05
CA SER A 153 -6.29 -14.81 14.89
C SER A 153 -5.88 -13.37 14.70
N ARG A 154 -5.55 -12.98 13.47
CA ARG A 154 -5.31 -11.58 13.06
C ARG A 154 -6.63 -10.89 12.74
N TYR A 155 -6.64 -9.56 12.78
CA TYR A 155 -7.80 -8.70 12.44
C TYR A 155 -9.08 -9.00 13.24
N GLN A 156 -8.93 -9.65 14.39
CA GLN A 156 -10.03 -10.00 15.28
C GLN A 156 -9.61 -9.78 16.73
N TRP A 157 -10.57 -9.43 17.58
CA TRP A 157 -10.33 -9.41 19.01
C TRP A 157 -10.15 -10.83 19.55
N ASN A 158 -9.09 -11.01 20.31
CA ASN A 158 -8.80 -12.19 21.11
C ASN A 158 -8.78 -11.77 22.58
N HIS A 159 -9.73 -12.26 23.37
CA HIS A 159 -9.73 -12.09 24.82
C HIS A 159 -8.91 -13.21 25.43
N LEU A 160 -7.68 -12.93 25.79
CA LEU A 160 -6.77 -13.88 26.41
C LEU A 160 -6.93 -13.84 27.93
N VAL A 161 -7.43 -14.92 28.52
CA VAL A 161 -7.54 -15.05 29.96
C VAL A 161 -6.71 -16.23 30.43
N ALA A 162 -5.76 -15.96 31.34
CA ALA A 162 -4.93 -16.99 31.94
C ALA A 162 -5.25 -17.12 33.43
N THR A 163 -5.54 -18.33 33.89
CA THR A 163 -5.68 -18.63 35.31
C THR A 163 -4.51 -19.45 35.82
N VAL A 164 -3.91 -19.02 36.91
CA VAL A 164 -2.81 -19.71 37.61
C VAL A 164 -3.31 -20.18 38.96
N ASP A 165 -3.44 -21.50 39.14
CA ASP A 165 -3.92 -22.14 40.37
C ASP A 165 -2.82 -23.00 40.98
N GLY A 166 -2.01 -22.41 41.81
CA GLY A 166 -0.96 -23.11 42.55
C GLY A 166 -1.49 -24.00 43.72
N VAL A 167 -2.77 -23.88 44.04
CA VAL A 167 -3.44 -24.80 45.01
C VAL A 167 -3.75 -26.12 44.32
N ASN A 168 -4.47 -26.07 43.19
CA ASN A 168 -4.87 -27.23 42.40
C ASN A 168 -3.83 -27.66 41.35
N LYS A 169 -2.67 -27.00 41.33
CA LYS A 169 -1.52 -27.31 40.48
C LYS A 169 -1.83 -27.20 38.98
N LYS A 170 -2.53 -26.17 38.57
CA LYS A 170 -2.99 -26.03 37.18
C LYS A 170 -2.85 -24.58 36.65
N VAL A 171 -2.41 -24.47 35.43
CA VAL A 171 -2.41 -23.21 34.64
C VAL A 171 -3.27 -23.45 33.41
N THR A 172 -4.21 -22.54 33.15
CA THR A 172 -5.11 -22.63 31.99
C THR A 172 -5.07 -21.32 31.22
N LEU A 173 -5.20 -21.46 29.89
CA LEU A 173 -5.33 -20.32 28.99
C LEU A 173 -6.63 -20.47 28.20
N TYR A 174 -7.40 -19.40 28.19
CA TYR A 174 -8.64 -19.24 27.42
C TYR A 174 -8.44 -18.18 26.34
N ASN A 175 -9.13 -18.33 25.22
CA ASN A 175 -9.26 -17.32 24.18
C ASN A 175 -10.74 -17.18 23.81
N ASN A 176 -11.29 -15.97 23.92
CA ASN A 176 -12.71 -15.68 23.68
C ASN A 176 -13.67 -16.60 24.47
N GLY A 177 -13.27 -16.93 25.69
CA GLY A 177 -14.04 -17.80 26.62
C GLY A 177 -13.83 -19.29 26.44
N GLU A 178 -13.16 -19.73 25.38
CA GLU A 178 -12.87 -21.13 25.12
C GLU A 178 -11.54 -21.55 25.75
N LEU A 179 -11.49 -22.73 26.36
CA LEU A 179 -10.27 -23.33 26.92
C LEU A 179 -9.37 -23.80 25.78
N VAL A 180 -8.26 -23.10 25.52
CA VAL A 180 -7.35 -23.40 24.41
C VAL A 180 -6.09 -24.15 24.81
N ALA A 181 -5.65 -24.03 26.08
CA ALA A 181 -4.52 -24.78 26.60
C ALA A 181 -4.61 -24.97 28.13
N SER A 182 -4.02 -26.05 28.63
CA SER A 182 -3.92 -26.33 30.06
C SER A 182 -2.64 -27.11 30.36
N LYS A 183 -1.94 -26.72 31.42
CA LYS A 183 -0.71 -27.35 31.91
C LYS A 183 -0.73 -27.55 33.42
N ASN A 184 -0.13 -28.64 33.87
CA ASN A 184 0.10 -28.84 35.29
C ASN A 184 1.27 -27.98 35.78
N CYS A 185 1.18 -27.49 36.99
CA CYS A 185 2.27 -26.81 37.69
C CYS A 185 2.56 -27.47 39.05
N VAL A 186 3.60 -26.99 39.72
CA VAL A 186 3.88 -27.40 41.10
C VAL A 186 2.91 -26.70 42.06
N LYS A 187 2.69 -27.30 43.23
CA LYS A 187 1.96 -26.62 44.30
C LYS A 187 2.79 -25.49 44.86
N GLY A 188 2.19 -24.32 45.03
CA GLY A 188 2.88 -23.20 45.65
C GLY A 188 2.33 -21.84 45.25
N GLU A 189 3.14 -20.85 45.55
CA GLU A 189 2.83 -19.44 45.29
C GLU A 189 3.34 -19.03 43.92
N ILE A 190 2.65 -18.05 43.34
CA ILE A 190 3.08 -17.45 42.09
C ILE A 190 4.33 -16.63 42.39
N THR A 191 5.39 -16.86 41.65
CA THR A 191 6.66 -16.17 41.83
C THR A 191 6.60 -14.83 41.11
N PRO A 192 6.67 -13.70 41.82
CA PRO A 192 6.68 -12.37 41.20
C PRO A 192 7.87 -12.21 40.24
N GLY A 193 7.68 -11.42 39.18
CA GLY A 193 8.73 -11.04 38.24
C GLY A 193 9.46 -9.76 38.66
N GLY A 194 10.13 -9.15 37.71
CA GLY A 194 10.73 -7.83 37.88
C GLY A 194 9.68 -6.71 38.01
N SER A 195 10.13 -5.54 38.48
CA SER A 195 9.29 -4.34 38.57
C SER A 195 8.91 -3.73 37.23
N THR A 196 9.60 -4.07 36.15
CA THR A 196 9.31 -3.53 34.82
C THR A 196 8.30 -4.42 34.09
N LEU A 197 7.16 -3.85 33.75
CA LEU A 197 6.20 -4.43 32.85
C LEU A 197 6.50 -3.97 31.42
N TYR A 198 6.77 -4.92 30.54
CA TYR A 198 7.00 -4.71 29.11
C TYR A 198 5.67 -4.85 28.37
N VAL A 199 5.33 -3.86 27.56
CA VAL A 199 4.11 -3.84 26.75
C VAL A 199 4.50 -3.58 25.29
N GLY A 200 4.14 -4.49 24.41
CA GLY A 200 4.40 -4.36 22.98
C GLY A 200 5.84 -4.62 22.54
N LYS A 201 6.74 -5.00 23.47
CA LYS A 201 8.14 -5.25 23.16
C LYS A 201 8.73 -6.29 24.11
N SER A 202 9.65 -7.11 23.65
CA SER A 202 10.40 -8.05 24.48
C SER A 202 11.49 -7.35 25.30
N TYR A 203 11.93 -8.01 26.36
CA TYR A 203 13.05 -7.56 27.20
C TYR A 203 14.34 -7.44 26.39
N VAL A 204 14.69 -8.47 25.61
CA VAL A 204 15.86 -8.47 24.74
C VAL A 204 15.54 -7.68 23.47
N GLU A 205 16.43 -6.78 23.13
CA GLU A 205 16.33 -5.97 21.93
C GLU A 205 16.99 -6.67 20.76
N ASP A 206 16.25 -6.84 19.69
CA ASP A 206 16.76 -7.26 18.39
C ASP A 206 16.45 -6.20 17.33
N LYS A 207 17.43 -5.87 16.50
CA LYS A 207 17.35 -4.75 15.55
C LYS A 207 17.89 -5.10 14.18
N VAL A 208 17.27 -4.48 13.18
CA VAL A 208 17.81 -4.25 11.85
C VAL A 208 17.92 -2.75 11.66
N ASP A 209 19.12 -2.23 11.46
CA ASP A 209 19.39 -0.79 11.46
C ASP A 209 18.83 -0.14 12.74
N VAL A 210 17.92 0.82 12.63
CA VAL A 210 17.27 1.52 13.74
C VAL A 210 15.98 0.83 14.23
N PHE A 211 15.47 -0.18 13.53
CA PHE A 211 14.18 -0.82 13.77
C PHE A 211 14.26 -2.00 14.72
N TYR A 212 13.36 -2.03 15.71
CA TYR A 212 13.15 -3.20 16.53
C TYR A 212 12.36 -4.26 15.78
N LEU A 213 12.80 -5.53 15.85
CA LEU A 213 12.15 -6.66 15.17
C LEU A 213 11.09 -7.35 16.03
N ASN A 214 11.39 -7.57 17.30
CA ASN A 214 10.53 -8.31 18.23
C ASN A 214 9.56 -7.38 18.98
N THR A 215 8.80 -6.60 18.21
CA THR A 215 7.75 -5.69 18.68
C THR A 215 6.37 -6.16 18.22
N TYR A 216 5.34 -5.76 18.95
CA TYR A 216 3.96 -6.10 18.65
C TYR A 216 3.34 -5.07 17.69
N ASN A 217 2.65 -5.56 16.67
CA ASN A 217 1.88 -4.75 15.72
C ASN A 217 0.39 -5.11 15.83
N GLY A 218 -0.41 -4.18 16.29
CA GLY A 218 -1.84 -4.38 16.50
C GLY A 218 -2.40 -3.58 17.67
N LEU A 219 -3.58 -3.96 18.14
CA LEU A 219 -4.27 -3.34 19.26
C LEU A 219 -4.01 -4.10 20.57
N LEU A 220 -3.78 -3.35 21.62
CA LEU A 220 -3.81 -3.82 23.02
C LEU A 220 -4.85 -3.04 23.78
N ASP A 221 -5.61 -3.76 24.66
CA ASP A 221 -6.68 -3.18 25.43
C ASP A 221 -6.88 -3.92 26.76
N ASP A 222 -7.35 -3.22 27.76
CA ASP A 222 -7.79 -3.69 29.09
C ASP A 222 -6.96 -4.86 29.66
N PHE A 223 -5.72 -4.55 30.10
CA PHE A 223 -4.94 -5.51 30.88
C PHE A 223 -5.33 -5.48 32.36
N GLU A 224 -5.67 -6.66 32.92
CA GLU A 224 -6.12 -6.78 34.28
C GLU A 224 -5.50 -7.99 34.99
N ILE A 225 -5.21 -7.84 36.29
CA ILE A 225 -4.84 -8.95 37.20
C ILE A 225 -5.79 -8.98 38.38
N TYR A 226 -6.34 -10.16 38.65
CA TYR A 226 -7.24 -10.38 39.79
C TYR A 226 -6.67 -11.37 40.80
N ASP A 227 -6.92 -11.15 42.08
CA ASP A 227 -6.65 -12.10 43.14
C ASP A 227 -7.69 -13.23 43.08
N GLY A 228 -7.22 -14.47 42.90
CA GLY A 228 -8.05 -15.66 42.75
C GLY A 228 -8.45 -16.01 41.30
N ILE A 229 -9.26 -17.03 41.15
CA ILE A 229 -9.72 -17.56 39.87
C ILE A 229 -11.05 -16.90 39.47
N ARG A 230 -11.02 -16.15 38.36
CA ARG A 230 -12.19 -15.49 37.78
C ARG A 230 -12.59 -16.18 36.46
N THR A 231 -13.77 -16.80 36.44
CA THR A 231 -14.33 -17.44 35.24
C THR A 231 -15.53 -16.68 34.68
N ASP A 232 -16.05 -15.71 35.42
CA ASP A 232 -17.15 -14.83 34.99
C ASP A 232 -16.73 -13.91 33.83
N ILE A 233 -15.47 -13.44 33.81
CA ILE A 233 -14.92 -12.58 32.75
C ILE A 233 -14.76 -13.30 31.41
N LEU A 234 -14.76 -14.63 31.36
CA LEU A 234 -14.68 -15.42 30.13
C LEU A 234 -15.83 -15.16 29.15
N LYS A 235 -16.94 -14.61 29.62
CA LYS A 235 -18.15 -14.30 28.83
C LYS A 235 -18.15 -12.90 28.26
N GLU A 236 -17.13 -12.10 28.55
CA GLU A 236 -17.05 -10.73 28.06
C GLU A 236 -16.95 -10.71 26.54
N LYS A 237 -17.56 -9.69 25.96
CA LYS A 237 -17.54 -9.42 24.51
C LYS A 237 -16.89 -8.08 24.26
N ALA A 238 -16.21 -7.96 23.13
CA ALA A 238 -15.73 -6.67 22.68
C ALA A 238 -16.92 -5.76 22.31
N GLU A 239 -16.80 -4.48 22.68
CA GLU A 239 -17.80 -3.44 22.40
C GLU A 239 -17.77 -3.00 20.94
N ASN A 240 -16.59 -2.99 20.34
CA ASN A 240 -16.37 -2.59 18.94
C ASN A 240 -15.58 -3.64 18.17
N ALA A 241 -15.71 -3.64 16.84
CA ALA A 241 -14.80 -4.37 15.97
C ALA A 241 -13.39 -3.73 16.00
N PRO A 242 -12.30 -4.51 15.84
CA PRO A 242 -10.95 -3.95 15.84
C PRO A 242 -10.72 -3.09 14.58
N VAL A 243 -10.20 -1.88 14.77
CA VAL A 243 -9.78 -0.96 13.70
C VAL A 243 -8.26 -0.94 13.66
N LEU A 244 -7.67 -1.59 12.68
CA LEU A 244 -6.22 -1.79 12.57
C LEU A 244 -5.54 -0.85 11.57
N THR A 245 -6.29 -0.33 10.58
CA THR A 245 -5.81 0.69 9.65
C THR A 245 -5.65 2.04 10.35
N TYR A 246 -4.67 2.82 9.92
CA TYR A 246 -4.51 4.18 10.42
C TYR A 246 -5.42 5.14 9.65
N SER A 247 -6.06 6.06 10.37
CA SER A 247 -6.73 7.20 9.73
C SER A 247 -5.70 8.09 9.03
N PRO A 248 -6.01 8.68 7.87
CA PRO A 248 -5.18 9.71 7.24
C PRO A 248 -4.84 10.87 8.19
N GLU A 249 -5.70 11.18 9.16
CA GLU A 249 -5.48 12.21 10.18
C GLU A 249 -4.22 11.98 11.02
N ARG A 250 -3.75 10.73 11.15
CA ARG A 250 -2.47 10.42 11.81
C ARG A 250 -1.30 11.16 11.18
N TYR A 251 -1.39 11.42 9.89
CA TYR A 251 -0.36 12.09 9.11
C TYR A 251 -0.74 13.54 8.76
N ALA A 252 -1.75 14.10 9.42
CA ALA A 252 -2.12 15.49 9.25
C ALA A 252 -0.91 16.39 9.58
N GLY A 253 -0.50 17.22 8.62
CA GLY A 253 0.70 18.04 8.72
C GLY A 253 2.00 17.37 8.22
N ASP A 254 1.98 16.11 7.79
CA ASP A 254 3.11 15.53 7.05
C ASP A 254 3.13 16.06 5.61
N ILE A 255 3.97 17.04 5.40
CA ILE A 255 4.13 17.71 4.11
C ILE A 255 4.82 16.87 3.04
N LEU A 256 5.33 15.69 3.38
CA LEU A 256 6.03 14.78 2.46
C LEU A 256 5.15 13.62 2.01
N ARG A 257 4.07 13.31 2.75
CA ARG A 257 3.20 12.19 2.41
C ARG A 257 2.37 12.52 1.16
N PRO A 258 2.47 11.71 0.07
CA PRO A 258 1.59 11.84 -1.09
C PRO A 258 0.11 11.76 -0.71
N SER A 259 -0.74 12.55 -1.37
CA SER A 259 -2.16 12.62 -1.10
C SER A 259 -2.99 11.77 -2.06
N PHE A 260 -2.59 11.68 -3.34
CA PHE A 260 -3.35 10.95 -4.35
C PHE A 260 -2.57 9.80 -5.04
N HIS A 261 -1.29 9.66 -4.79
CA HIS A 261 -0.54 8.46 -5.23
C HIS A 261 -0.86 7.27 -4.33
N GLY A 262 -0.92 6.07 -4.93
CA GLY A 262 -1.15 4.83 -4.18
C GLY A 262 0.00 4.53 -3.23
N MET A 263 -0.34 4.21 -1.99
CA MET A 263 0.59 3.71 -0.98
C MET A 263 -0.18 3.15 0.22
N PRO A 264 0.42 2.24 1.02
CA PRO A 264 -0.21 1.79 2.27
C PRO A 264 -0.30 2.93 3.29
N THR A 265 -1.18 2.77 4.26
CA THR A 265 -1.35 3.76 5.34
C THR A 265 -0.13 3.84 6.25
N ALA A 266 0.62 2.75 6.40
CA ALA A 266 1.87 2.69 7.17
C ALA A 266 2.76 1.53 6.72
N GLY A 267 4.00 1.52 7.20
CA GLY A 267 4.95 0.44 6.96
C GLY A 267 5.73 0.60 5.66
N TRP A 268 6.38 -0.47 5.25
CA TRP A 268 7.19 -0.51 4.04
C TRP A 268 6.41 -1.14 2.90
N THR A 269 6.49 -0.52 1.74
CA THR A 269 5.99 -1.09 0.48
C THR A 269 7.12 -1.18 -0.53
N ASN A 270 6.94 -2.02 -1.55
CA ASN A 270 7.83 -2.11 -2.70
C ASN A 270 7.01 -2.42 -3.95
N GLU A 271 7.41 -3.38 -4.75
CA GLU A 271 6.80 -3.73 -6.03
C GLU A 271 5.30 -3.94 -5.96
N THR A 272 4.58 -3.43 -6.95
CA THR A 272 3.19 -3.78 -7.20
C THR A 272 3.14 -5.16 -7.85
N HIS A 273 2.55 -6.14 -7.18
CA HIS A 273 2.55 -7.53 -7.65
C HIS A 273 1.46 -7.81 -8.68
N GLY A 274 0.34 -7.10 -8.59
CA GLY A 274 -0.76 -7.24 -9.51
C GLY A 274 -1.85 -6.25 -9.20
N ALA A 275 -2.54 -5.82 -10.23
CA ALA A 275 -3.72 -5.00 -10.13
C ALA A 275 -4.86 -5.63 -10.92
N THR A 276 -6.08 -5.49 -10.43
CA THR A 276 -7.29 -5.99 -11.07
C THR A 276 -8.47 -5.07 -10.78
N TYR A 277 -9.44 -5.05 -11.67
CA TYR A 277 -10.74 -4.45 -11.39
C TYR A 277 -11.72 -5.59 -11.09
N TYR A 278 -12.24 -5.60 -9.88
CA TYR A 278 -13.13 -6.66 -9.42
C TYR A 278 -14.18 -6.08 -8.47
N ASN A 279 -15.40 -6.56 -8.55
CA ASN A 279 -16.54 -6.16 -7.72
C ASN A 279 -16.69 -4.62 -7.55
N GLY A 280 -16.50 -3.87 -8.66
CA GLY A 280 -16.70 -2.41 -8.69
C GLY A 280 -15.50 -1.57 -8.24
N LYS A 281 -14.38 -2.18 -7.81
CA LYS A 281 -13.19 -1.48 -7.32
C LYS A 281 -11.93 -1.88 -8.08
N TYR A 282 -10.95 -0.99 -8.10
CA TYR A 282 -9.58 -1.30 -8.43
C TYR A 282 -8.88 -1.85 -7.20
N HIS A 283 -8.21 -2.98 -7.33
CA HIS A 283 -7.42 -3.64 -6.30
C HIS A 283 -5.97 -3.66 -6.73
N VAL A 284 -5.06 -3.23 -5.86
CA VAL A 284 -3.61 -3.30 -6.07
C VAL A 284 -2.97 -4.06 -4.93
N PHE A 285 -2.25 -5.12 -5.27
CA PHE A 285 -1.51 -5.96 -4.33
C PHE A 285 -0.01 -5.67 -4.46
N PHE A 286 0.72 -5.73 -3.35
CA PHE A 286 2.10 -5.28 -3.30
C PHE A 286 2.91 -5.96 -2.19
N GLN A 287 4.24 -5.88 -2.29
CA GLN A 287 5.12 -6.26 -1.18
C GLN A 287 4.89 -5.35 0.03
N LYS A 288 4.66 -5.94 1.20
CA LYS A 288 4.44 -5.21 2.44
C LYS A 288 5.27 -5.78 3.59
N ASN A 289 5.92 -4.89 4.35
CA ASN A 289 6.26 -5.16 5.74
C ASN A 289 5.29 -4.37 6.63
N PRO A 290 4.31 -5.02 7.27
CA PRO A 290 3.35 -4.34 8.14
C PRO A 290 3.96 -3.90 9.48
N ASN A 291 5.13 -4.43 9.85
CA ASN A 291 5.81 -4.17 11.13
C ASN A 291 6.81 -3.02 11.07
N GLY A 292 6.66 -2.11 10.12
CA GLY A 292 7.46 -0.90 10.04
C GLY A 292 8.01 -0.61 8.65
N PRO A 293 8.53 0.62 8.45
CA PRO A 293 8.95 1.12 7.14
C PRO A 293 10.37 0.66 6.77
N TYR A 294 10.64 -0.63 6.82
CA TYR A 294 11.93 -1.25 6.46
C TYR A 294 11.71 -2.61 5.80
N MET A 295 12.65 -3.01 4.95
CA MET A 295 12.61 -4.32 4.32
C MET A 295 12.85 -5.44 5.34
N SER A 296 11.98 -6.43 5.39
CA SER A 296 12.12 -7.61 6.24
C SER A 296 11.34 -8.79 5.64
N ARG A 297 10.77 -9.67 6.46
CA ARG A 297 9.94 -10.79 6.04
C ARG A 297 8.64 -10.29 5.36
N LEU A 298 8.51 -10.57 4.07
CA LEU A 298 7.53 -9.96 3.20
C LEU A 298 6.16 -10.62 3.28
N ASN A 299 5.14 -9.78 3.22
CA ASN A 299 3.74 -10.11 3.10
C ASN A 299 3.18 -9.49 1.81
N TRP A 300 1.96 -9.83 1.44
CA TRP A 300 1.21 -9.15 0.38
C TRP A 300 0.22 -8.16 1.00
N GLY A 301 0.49 -6.87 0.85
CA GLY A 301 -0.44 -5.81 1.17
C GLY A 301 -1.52 -5.67 0.10
N HIS A 302 -2.58 -4.93 0.42
CA HIS A 302 -3.72 -4.72 -0.44
C HIS A 302 -4.26 -3.30 -0.25
N ILE A 303 -4.34 -2.52 -1.33
CA ILE A 303 -5.03 -1.23 -1.36
C ILE A 303 -6.10 -1.26 -2.44
N VAL A 304 -7.16 -0.50 -2.20
CA VAL A 304 -8.32 -0.42 -3.09
C VAL A 304 -8.66 1.01 -3.44
N SER A 305 -9.30 1.20 -4.60
CA SER A 305 -9.74 2.52 -5.06
C SER A 305 -10.94 2.41 -5.98
N ASP A 306 -11.87 3.37 -5.89
CA ASP A 306 -12.95 3.51 -6.86
C ASP A 306 -12.49 4.27 -8.13
N ASN A 307 -11.35 5.00 -8.05
CA ASN A 307 -10.98 6.01 -9.05
C ASN A 307 -9.48 6.13 -9.34
N LEU A 308 -8.63 5.30 -8.72
CA LEU A 308 -7.16 5.25 -8.87
C LEU A 308 -6.40 6.50 -8.35
N TYR A 309 -7.03 7.37 -7.60
CA TYR A 309 -6.37 8.52 -6.95
C TYR A 309 -6.80 8.73 -5.48
N LYS A 310 -7.85 8.05 -5.02
CA LYS A 310 -8.21 7.95 -3.61
C LYS A 310 -8.10 6.50 -3.18
N TRP A 311 -7.24 6.24 -2.21
CA TRP A 311 -6.84 4.89 -1.84
C TRP A 311 -7.24 4.55 -0.41
N GLU A 312 -7.70 3.34 -0.21
CA GLU A 312 -7.97 2.74 1.09
C GLU A 312 -7.13 1.47 1.23
N GLU A 313 -6.72 1.14 2.45
CA GLU A 313 -5.94 -0.07 2.71
C GLU A 313 -6.82 -1.15 3.32
N ASP A 314 -6.84 -2.31 2.67
CA ASP A 314 -7.49 -3.52 3.12
C ASP A 314 -6.55 -4.40 3.96
N PRO A 315 -7.05 -5.42 4.65
CA PRO A 315 -6.23 -6.38 5.37
C PRO A 315 -5.15 -7.02 4.50
N THR A 316 -4.00 -7.33 5.10
CA THR A 316 -2.91 -8.06 4.45
C THR A 316 -3.43 -9.38 3.85
N ALA A 317 -3.32 -9.52 2.52
CA ALA A 317 -3.88 -10.64 1.78
C ALA A 317 -3.18 -11.96 2.08
N VAL A 318 -1.84 -12.01 1.96
CA VAL A 318 -1.07 -13.23 2.20
C VAL A 318 0.10 -12.95 3.13
N SER A 319 0.27 -13.80 4.14
CA SER A 319 1.35 -13.71 5.14
C SER A 319 2.14 -15.00 5.22
N PRO A 320 3.44 -14.94 5.55
CA PRO A 320 4.32 -16.10 5.63
C PRO A 320 4.05 -16.93 6.90
N GLU A 321 3.18 -17.92 6.80
CA GLU A 321 2.70 -18.72 7.93
C GLU A 321 2.96 -20.22 7.77
N GLU A 322 3.30 -20.67 6.54
CA GLU A 322 3.47 -22.07 6.22
C GLU A 322 4.97 -22.45 6.14
N ALA A 323 5.25 -23.74 6.15
CA ALA A 323 6.62 -24.23 6.10
C ALA A 323 7.35 -23.83 4.81
N TYR A 324 6.62 -23.75 3.69
CA TYR A 324 7.18 -23.44 2.37
C TYR A 324 7.33 -21.94 2.11
N ASP A 325 6.76 -21.07 2.96
CA ASP A 325 6.85 -19.62 2.82
C ASP A 325 7.33 -18.90 4.10
N LYS A 326 7.91 -19.62 5.04
CA LYS A 326 8.26 -19.11 6.37
C LYS A 326 9.23 -17.90 6.35
N LYS A 327 10.01 -17.71 5.29
CA LYS A 327 10.90 -16.54 5.09
C LYS A 327 10.23 -15.38 4.38
N GLY A 328 9.12 -15.58 3.69
CA GLY A 328 8.38 -14.53 3.03
C GLY A 328 7.46 -15.03 1.93
N CYS A 329 6.41 -14.25 1.71
CA CYS A 329 5.58 -14.31 0.53
C CYS A 329 6.08 -13.22 -0.40
N TRP A 330 6.96 -13.59 -1.35
CA TRP A 330 7.61 -12.66 -2.27
C TRP A 330 6.73 -12.39 -3.49
N SER A 331 7.26 -11.65 -4.45
CA SER A 331 6.53 -11.13 -5.59
C SER A 331 5.92 -12.19 -6.51
N GLY A 332 4.97 -11.78 -7.29
CA GLY A 332 4.22 -12.61 -8.22
C GLY A 332 3.15 -11.80 -8.97
N CYS A 333 1.97 -12.38 -9.17
CA CYS A 333 0.89 -11.72 -9.88
C CYS A 333 -0.50 -12.04 -9.32
N VAL A 334 -1.47 -11.25 -9.72
CA VAL A 334 -2.89 -11.54 -9.59
C VAL A 334 -3.45 -11.90 -10.96
N PHE A 335 -4.17 -13.01 -11.04
CA PHE A 335 -4.73 -13.49 -12.28
C PHE A 335 -6.18 -13.95 -12.11
N THR A 336 -7.05 -13.57 -13.04
CA THR A 336 -8.47 -13.94 -13.08
C THR A 336 -8.73 -14.71 -14.36
N ASP A 337 -9.33 -15.90 -14.25
CA ASP A 337 -9.64 -16.76 -15.37
C ASP A 337 -10.75 -17.75 -15.00
N ASP A 338 -11.70 -17.97 -15.89
CA ASP A 338 -12.84 -18.87 -15.61
C ASP A 338 -12.43 -20.31 -15.35
N GLU A 339 -11.42 -20.80 -16.07
CA GLU A 339 -10.99 -22.20 -15.99
C GLU A 339 -10.00 -22.43 -14.84
N LEU A 340 -9.01 -21.57 -14.70
CA LEU A 340 -7.95 -21.74 -13.70
C LEU A 340 -8.38 -21.27 -12.30
N THR A 341 -9.15 -20.17 -12.23
CA THR A 341 -9.46 -19.48 -10.97
C THR A 341 -10.95 -19.39 -10.66
N GLY A 342 -11.81 -19.94 -11.53
CA GLY A 342 -13.26 -19.89 -11.35
C GLY A 342 -13.85 -18.48 -11.45
N GLY A 343 -13.22 -17.61 -12.26
CA GLY A 343 -13.67 -16.24 -12.47
C GLY A 343 -13.33 -15.26 -11.35
N LYS A 344 -12.58 -15.69 -10.31
CA LYS A 344 -12.17 -14.83 -9.20
C LYS A 344 -10.67 -14.50 -9.29
N PRO A 345 -10.24 -13.32 -8.82
CA PRO A 345 -8.82 -13.01 -8.72
C PRO A 345 -8.10 -14.02 -7.82
N ASN A 346 -7.02 -14.62 -8.31
CA ASN A 346 -6.15 -15.48 -7.50
C ASN A 346 -4.74 -14.90 -7.46
N ILE A 347 -4.09 -15.00 -6.33
CA ILE A 347 -2.70 -14.61 -6.11
C ILE A 347 -1.82 -15.81 -6.41
N PHE A 348 -0.81 -15.61 -7.29
CA PHE A 348 0.31 -16.52 -7.50
C PHE A 348 1.56 -15.81 -7.00
N TYR A 349 2.31 -16.41 -6.08
CA TYR A 349 3.41 -15.74 -5.40
C TYR A 349 4.63 -16.65 -5.22
N THR A 350 5.78 -16.03 -5.10
CA THR A 350 7.01 -16.73 -4.73
C THR A 350 7.02 -17.00 -3.24
N ALA A 351 6.94 -18.25 -2.88
CA ALA A 351 6.99 -18.73 -1.51
C ALA A 351 8.43 -19.12 -1.15
N VAL A 352 9.02 -18.51 -0.13
CA VAL A 352 10.43 -18.66 0.21
C VAL A 352 10.60 -19.34 1.58
N ASP A 353 11.37 -20.41 1.59
CA ASP A 353 11.89 -21.05 2.80
C ASP A 353 13.41 -20.84 2.93
N TYR A 354 14.08 -21.56 3.86
CA TYR A 354 15.53 -21.40 4.08
C TYR A 354 16.41 -21.92 2.94
N GLY A 355 15.90 -22.70 2.03
CA GLY A 355 16.71 -23.36 1.04
C GLY A 355 16.32 -23.09 -0.40
N ARG A 356 15.09 -22.63 -0.67
CA ARG A 356 14.61 -22.50 -2.04
C ARG A 356 13.39 -21.60 -2.14
N ALA A 357 13.20 -21.07 -3.35
CA ALA A 357 11.98 -20.43 -3.78
C ALA A 357 11.10 -21.44 -4.54
N THR A 358 9.81 -21.37 -4.30
CA THR A 358 8.75 -22.15 -4.95
C THR A 358 7.62 -21.21 -5.36
N ILE A 359 6.71 -21.66 -6.22
CA ILE A 359 5.54 -20.84 -6.56
C ILE A 359 4.30 -21.43 -5.88
N ALA A 360 3.58 -20.59 -5.14
CA ALA A 360 2.37 -20.93 -4.43
C ALA A 360 1.16 -20.12 -4.95
N GLN A 361 -0.04 -20.57 -4.61
CA GLN A 361 -1.30 -19.95 -5.01
C GLN A 361 -2.15 -19.69 -3.77
N ALA A 362 -2.81 -18.53 -3.73
CA ALA A 362 -3.86 -18.21 -2.78
C ALA A 362 -5.13 -17.77 -3.52
N GLN A 363 -6.29 -18.09 -2.95
CA GLN A 363 -7.61 -17.75 -3.49
C GLN A 363 -8.39 -16.92 -2.48
N PRO A 364 -9.28 -16.02 -2.93
CA PRO A 364 -10.10 -15.24 -2.02
C PRO A 364 -11.10 -16.16 -1.32
N ALA A 365 -11.32 -15.92 -0.03
CA ALA A 365 -12.33 -16.61 0.76
C ALA A 365 -13.67 -15.87 0.81
N ASP A 366 -13.68 -14.60 0.39
CA ASP A 366 -14.88 -13.76 0.26
C ASP A 366 -14.86 -12.99 -1.07
N ASP A 367 -15.99 -12.38 -1.42
CA ASP A 367 -16.14 -11.64 -2.68
C ASP A 367 -15.59 -10.21 -2.63
N ASP A 368 -15.29 -9.69 -1.44
CA ASP A 368 -14.69 -8.36 -1.26
C ASP A 368 -13.16 -8.42 -1.21
N LEU A 369 -12.56 -9.61 -1.38
CA LEU A 369 -11.11 -9.86 -1.37
C LEU A 369 -10.42 -9.48 -0.05
N LEU A 370 -11.14 -9.47 1.06
CA LEU A 370 -10.61 -9.11 2.39
C LEU A 370 -9.86 -10.27 3.05
N THR A 371 -10.27 -11.51 2.78
CA THR A 371 -9.66 -12.70 3.34
C THR A 371 -9.23 -13.68 2.25
N TRP A 372 -8.09 -14.32 2.47
CA TRP A 372 -7.45 -15.20 1.49
C TRP A 372 -7.08 -16.54 2.09
N THR A 373 -7.24 -17.60 1.31
CA THR A 373 -6.87 -18.96 1.69
C THR A 373 -5.77 -19.49 0.77
N LYS A 374 -4.68 -19.93 1.34
CA LYS A 374 -3.62 -20.61 0.60
C LYS A 374 -4.15 -21.94 0.07
N LYS A 375 -3.91 -22.20 -1.23
CA LYS A 375 -4.42 -23.41 -1.89
C LYS A 375 -3.86 -24.67 -1.25
N ALA A 376 -4.72 -25.66 -1.02
CA ALA A 376 -4.29 -26.99 -0.61
C ALA A 376 -3.39 -27.61 -1.70
N GLY A 377 -2.29 -28.24 -1.30
CA GLY A 377 -1.30 -28.81 -2.22
C GLY A 377 -0.25 -27.83 -2.74
N ASN A 378 -0.17 -26.61 -2.17
CA ASN A 378 0.98 -25.76 -2.43
C ASN A 378 2.31 -26.42 -2.04
N PRO A 379 3.43 -26.12 -2.74
CA PRO A 379 3.56 -25.19 -3.86
C PRO A 379 3.05 -25.76 -5.19
N VAL A 380 2.53 -24.88 -6.10
CA VAL A 380 2.08 -25.30 -7.44
C VAL A 380 3.24 -25.53 -8.42
N ILE A 381 4.40 -24.90 -8.17
CA ILE A 381 5.69 -25.24 -8.80
C ILE A 381 6.71 -25.44 -7.68
N ASN A 382 7.24 -26.64 -7.59
CA ASN A 382 8.11 -27.07 -6.49
C ASN A 382 9.59 -26.78 -6.75
N GLY A 383 9.89 -25.46 -6.94
CA GLY A 383 11.26 -24.95 -7.14
C GLY A 383 11.69 -24.81 -8.58
N ARG A 384 12.88 -24.28 -8.76
CA ARG A 384 13.47 -24.00 -10.08
C ARG A 384 13.72 -25.27 -10.90
N PRO A 385 13.57 -25.19 -12.23
CA PRO A 385 14.04 -26.25 -13.12
C PRO A 385 15.58 -26.41 -13.11
N ASN A 386 16.05 -27.58 -13.52
CA ASN A 386 17.48 -27.83 -13.67
C ASN A 386 18.13 -26.90 -14.70
N GLY A 387 19.41 -26.56 -14.48
CA GLY A 387 20.22 -25.76 -15.41
C GLY A 387 20.05 -24.25 -15.28
N LEU A 388 19.34 -23.78 -14.25
CA LEU A 388 19.23 -22.38 -13.87
C LEU A 388 20.04 -22.09 -12.60
N THR A 389 20.31 -20.82 -12.30
CA THR A 389 20.91 -20.40 -11.02
C THR A 389 19.90 -20.48 -9.88
N ASP A 390 20.32 -20.15 -8.64
CA ASP A 390 19.47 -20.27 -7.45
C ASP A 390 18.35 -19.22 -7.39
N ASP A 391 18.45 -18.15 -8.18
CA ASP A 391 17.39 -17.16 -8.33
C ASP A 391 16.26 -17.69 -9.22
N PHE A 392 15.06 -17.80 -8.64
CA PHE A 392 13.83 -18.26 -9.30
C PHE A 392 12.64 -17.64 -8.57
N ARG A 393 12.10 -16.53 -9.09
CA ARG A 393 11.04 -15.76 -8.42
C ARG A 393 10.22 -14.91 -9.37
N ASP A 394 9.16 -14.30 -8.86
CA ASP A 394 8.32 -13.31 -9.52
C ASP A 394 7.57 -13.93 -10.72
N CYS A 395 6.60 -14.76 -10.38
CA CYS A 395 5.79 -15.44 -11.41
C CYS A 395 4.75 -14.50 -12.01
N PHE A 396 4.45 -14.71 -13.28
CA PHE A 396 3.37 -14.04 -14.00
C PHE A 396 2.57 -15.04 -14.82
N VAL A 397 1.22 -15.06 -14.66
CA VAL A 397 0.31 -15.96 -15.38
C VAL A 397 -0.37 -15.20 -16.50
N PHE A 398 -0.46 -15.81 -17.67
CA PHE A 398 -1.16 -15.25 -18.83
C PHE A 398 -1.83 -16.32 -19.67
N ARG A 399 -2.81 -15.91 -20.49
CA ARG A 399 -3.49 -16.78 -21.46
C ARG A 399 -3.09 -16.39 -22.87
N ASN A 400 -2.76 -17.39 -23.72
CA ASN A 400 -2.59 -17.23 -25.15
C ASN A 400 -3.49 -18.24 -25.88
N GLY A 401 -4.56 -17.75 -26.52
CA GLY A 401 -5.61 -18.59 -27.07
C GLY A 401 -6.27 -19.47 -26.00
N THR A 402 -6.26 -20.76 -26.20
CA THR A 402 -6.80 -21.74 -25.24
C THR A 402 -5.82 -22.17 -24.16
N ASP A 403 -4.54 -21.84 -24.31
CA ASP A 403 -3.49 -22.28 -23.40
C ASP A 403 -3.22 -21.27 -22.29
N LEU A 404 -2.92 -21.78 -21.11
CA LEU A 404 -2.50 -21.05 -19.93
C LEU A 404 -0.99 -21.27 -19.69
N TYR A 405 -0.30 -20.19 -19.45
CA TYR A 405 1.13 -20.17 -19.22
C TYR A 405 1.47 -19.38 -17.97
N MET A 406 2.57 -19.78 -17.33
CA MET A 406 3.23 -19.01 -16.27
C MET A 406 4.68 -18.80 -16.69
N ILE A 407 5.17 -17.58 -16.51
CA ILE A 407 6.60 -17.25 -16.61
C ILE A 407 7.14 -16.96 -15.22
N VAL A 408 8.41 -17.26 -14.98
CA VAL A 408 9.08 -16.96 -13.70
C VAL A 408 10.47 -16.39 -13.99
N GLY A 409 10.81 -15.31 -13.32
CA GLY A 409 12.12 -14.67 -13.43
C GLY A 409 13.25 -15.58 -12.95
N SER A 410 14.35 -15.58 -13.67
CA SER A 410 15.52 -16.43 -13.38
C SER A 410 16.80 -15.91 -14.03
N SER A 411 17.86 -16.69 -13.91
CA SER A 411 19.16 -16.46 -14.50
C SER A 411 19.72 -17.75 -15.13
N LYS A 412 20.33 -17.63 -16.29
CA LYS A 412 21.04 -18.73 -16.97
C LYS A 412 22.31 -18.21 -17.61
N ASN A 413 23.43 -18.87 -17.35
CA ASN A 413 24.73 -18.49 -17.91
C ASN A 413 25.13 -17.01 -17.65
N GLY A 414 24.71 -16.45 -16.51
CA GLY A 414 24.99 -15.07 -16.13
C GLY A 414 24.18 -14.01 -16.88
N VAL A 415 23.07 -14.39 -17.52
CA VAL A 415 22.13 -13.47 -18.19
C VAL A 415 20.72 -13.69 -17.62
N GLY A 416 19.96 -12.60 -17.48
CA GLY A 416 18.55 -12.66 -17.07
C GLY A 416 17.69 -13.42 -18.08
N VAL A 417 16.82 -14.29 -17.59
CA VAL A 417 15.89 -15.10 -18.40
C VAL A 417 14.52 -15.17 -17.70
N THR A 418 13.52 -15.62 -18.46
CA THR A 418 12.26 -16.11 -17.88
C THR A 418 12.02 -17.55 -18.31
N THR A 419 11.59 -18.37 -17.37
CA THR A 419 11.12 -19.73 -17.65
C THR A 419 9.71 -19.72 -18.20
N LEU A 420 9.29 -20.81 -18.82
CA LEU A 420 7.95 -21.02 -19.34
C LEU A 420 7.36 -22.31 -18.77
N HIS A 421 6.21 -22.19 -18.14
CA HIS A 421 5.47 -23.30 -17.57
C HIS A 421 4.07 -23.32 -18.21
N LYS A 422 3.71 -24.44 -18.84
CA LYS A 422 2.38 -24.64 -19.42
C LYS A 422 1.47 -25.35 -18.43
N TYR A 423 0.23 -24.88 -18.31
CA TYR A 423 -0.79 -25.54 -17.48
C TYR A 423 -1.40 -26.72 -18.23
N ASP A 424 -1.34 -27.91 -17.63
CA ASP A 424 -2.06 -29.08 -18.10
C ASP A 424 -3.43 -29.13 -17.45
N LYS A 425 -4.47 -28.95 -18.25
CA LYS A 425 -5.86 -28.92 -17.80
C LYS A 425 -6.36 -30.27 -17.28
N SER A 426 -5.80 -31.35 -17.78
CA SER A 426 -6.20 -32.70 -17.38
C SER A 426 -5.68 -33.11 -16.02
N THR A 427 -4.43 -32.79 -15.73
CA THR A 427 -3.76 -33.08 -14.45
C THR A 427 -3.87 -31.92 -13.45
N LYS A 428 -4.27 -30.72 -13.92
CA LYS A 428 -4.33 -29.47 -13.15
C LYS A 428 -2.96 -29.08 -12.56
N THR A 429 -1.89 -29.32 -13.31
CA THR A 429 -0.51 -29.04 -12.90
C THR A 429 0.23 -28.15 -13.92
N TRP A 430 1.29 -27.52 -13.47
CA TRP A 430 2.19 -26.72 -14.31
C TRP A 430 3.40 -27.57 -14.74
N SER A 431 3.81 -27.48 -15.99
CA SER A 431 5.08 -28.07 -16.46
C SER A 431 6.26 -27.38 -15.75
N ASN A 432 7.35 -28.11 -15.54
CA ASN A 432 8.58 -27.60 -14.93
C ASN A 432 9.82 -28.23 -15.57
N ASP A 433 9.87 -28.21 -16.91
CA ASP A 433 10.87 -28.88 -17.75
C ASP A 433 12.10 -28.01 -18.09
N GLY A 434 12.13 -26.75 -17.63
CA GLY A 434 13.24 -25.84 -17.88
C GLY A 434 13.17 -25.11 -19.21
N LYS A 435 12.04 -25.16 -19.91
CA LYS A 435 11.80 -24.35 -21.11
C LYS A 435 11.87 -22.86 -20.78
N LEU A 436 12.51 -22.07 -21.63
CA LEU A 436 12.59 -20.63 -21.49
C LEU A 436 11.49 -19.96 -22.32
N PHE A 437 10.86 -18.94 -21.75
CA PHE A 437 9.99 -18.03 -22.47
C PHE A 437 10.79 -17.06 -23.31
N PHE A 438 11.78 -16.40 -22.65
CA PHE A 438 12.68 -15.45 -23.30
C PHE A 438 14.00 -15.37 -22.52
N SER A 439 15.06 -14.95 -23.23
CA SER A 439 16.42 -14.81 -22.68
C SER A 439 17.05 -13.51 -23.12
N GLY A 440 17.66 -12.79 -22.22
CA GLY A 440 18.56 -11.69 -22.54
C GLY A 440 19.75 -12.14 -23.39
N SER A 441 20.45 -11.19 -24.00
CA SER A 441 21.58 -11.40 -24.88
C SER A 441 22.85 -10.64 -24.46
N ASN A 442 22.69 -9.59 -23.65
CA ASN A 442 23.78 -8.71 -23.22
C ASN A 442 23.70 -8.43 -21.71
N ARG A 443 24.56 -9.07 -20.94
CA ARG A 443 24.60 -8.93 -19.47
C ARG A 443 24.65 -7.47 -18.99
N ASN A 444 25.42 -6.61 -19.68
CA ASN A 444 25.57 -5.23 -19.25
C ASN A 444 24.30 -4.41 -19.46
N GLN A 445 23.50 -4.76 -20.44
CA GLN A 445 22.23 -4.11 -20.76
C GLN A 445 21.05 -4.83 -20.13
N ASP A 446 20.99 -6.15 -20.27
CA ASP A 446 19.85 -6.99 -19.90
C ASP A 446 19.96 -7.54 -18.46
N GLY A 447 21.08 -7.30 -17.76
CA GLY A 447 21.31 -7.77 -16.39
C GLY A 447 21.57 -9.27 -16.26
N THR A 448 21.74 -9.71 -15.02
CA THR A 448 22.01 -11.12 -14.68
C THR A 448 20.77 -11.86 -14.20
N PHE A 449 19.72 -11.15 -13.88
CA PHE A 449 18.44 -11.68 -13.41
C PHE A 449 17.31 -10.72 -13.81
N TRP A 450 16.11 -11.24 -14.04
CA TRP A 450 14.93 -10.45 -14.38
C TRP A 450 13.89 -10.54 -13.28
N GLU A 451 13.68 -9.42 -12.57
CA GLU A 451 12.59 -9.26 -11.62
C GLU A 451 11.29 -8.86 -12.31
N MET A 452 10.18 -9.26 -11.72
CA MET A 452 8.82 -8.84 -12.07
C MET A 452 8.52 -8.92 -13.58
N PRO A 453 8.78 -10.06 -14.24
CA PRO A 453 8.41 -10.21 -15.63
C PRO A 453 6.90 -10.09 -15.80
N ASN A 454 6.45 -9.31 -16.78
CA ASN A 454 5.04 -9.13 -17.11
C ASN A 454 4.82 -9.29 -18.60
N VAL A 455 3.72 -9.93 -19.00
CA VAL A 455 3.35 -10.17 -20.39
C VAL A 455 1.93 -9.74 -20.65
N THR A 456 1.73 -8.73 -21.48
CA THR A 456 0.41 -8.17 -21.76
C THR A 456 0.20 -7.98 -23.25
N LYS A 457 -0.97 -8.39 -23.74
CA LYS A 457 -1.35 -8.15 -25.14
C LYS A 457 -1.91 -6.75 -25.30
N ILE A 458 -1.34 -5.95 -26.21
CA ILE A 458 -1.79 -4.60 -26.57
C ILE A 458 -2.01 -4.55 -28.07
N GLY A 459 -3.26 -4.49 -28.49
CA GLY A 459 -3.62 -4.63 -29.91
C GLY A 459 -3.19 -5.99 -30.45
N ASP A 460 -2.44 -5.99 -31.55
CA ASP A 460 -1.94 -7.21 -32.19
C ASP A 460 -0.57 -7.68 -31.66
N LYS A 461 0.07 -6.89 -30.77
CA LYS A 461 1.40 -7.19 -30.24
C LYS A 461 1.34 -7.61 -28.77
N TRP A 462 2.36 -8.33 -28.36
CA TRP A 462 2.63 -8.61 -26.96
C TRP A 462 3.74 -7.68 -26.46
N LEU A 463 3.47 -7.06 -25.31
CA LEU A 463 4.44 -6.30 -24.53
C LEU A 463 5.00 -7.22 -23.44
N PHE A 464 6.30 -7.40 -23.41
CA PHE A 464 7.02 -8.05 -22.31
C PHE A 464 7.84 -7.01 -21.57
N THR A 465 7.72 -6.95 -20.25
CA THR A 465 8.50 -6.05 -19.38
C THR A 465 9.27 -6.86 -18.34
N ALA A 466 10.42 -6.38 -17.91
CA ALA A 466 11.18 -6.92 -16.79
C ALA A 466 12.09 -5.84 -16.18
N THR A 467 12.40 -5.94 -14.90
CA THR A 467 13.36 -5.09 -14.20
C THR A 467 14.66 -5.88 -14.01
N PRO A 468 15.70 -5.65 -14.79
CA PRO A 468 16.94 -6.41 -14.71
C PRO A 468 17.81 -5.97 -13.54
N LEU A 469 18.44 -6.94 -12.87
CA LEU A 469 19.43 -6.71 -11.82
C LEU A 469 20.86 -6.77 -12.37
N ASN A 470 21.76 -6.09 -11.65
CA ASN A 470 23.20 -6.10 -11.93
C ASN A 470 23.56 -5.67 -13.36
N THR A 471 22.87 -4.65 -13.87
CA THR A 471 23.22 -4.03 -15.15
C THR A 471 24.39 -3.05 -14.99
N GLY A 472 25.14 -2.81 -16.06
CA GLY A 472 26.17 -1.76 -16.09
C GLY A 472 25.61 -0.34 -16.21
N VAL A 473 24.30 -0.17 -16.38
CA VAL A 473 23.63 1.09 -16.74
C VAL A 473 22.60 1.57 -15.70
N GLY A 474 22.58 0.98 -14.50
CA GLY A 474 21.63 1.29 -13.43
C GLY A 474 20.33 0.48 -13.53
N VAL A 475 19.56 0.51 -12.46
CA VAL A 475 18.28 -0.21 -12.35
C VAL A 475 17.18 0.54 -13.10
N ARG A 476 16.49 -0.13 -13.99
CA ARG A 476 15.36 0.40 -14.78
C ARG A 476 14.49 -0.72 -15.30
N THR A 477 13.24 -0.45 -15.57
CA THR A 477 12.36 -1.41 -16.24
C THR A 477 12.56 -1.35 -17.74
N LEU A 478 12.84 -2.50 -18.33
CA LEU A 478 12.98 -2.69 -19.77
C LEU A 478 11.70 -3.25 -20.37
N TYR A 479 11.49 -3.04 -21.67
CA TYR A 479 10.43 -3.68 -22.41
C TYR A 479 10.86 -4.13 -23.81
N TRP A 480 10.17 -5.16 -24.31
CA TRP A 480 10.22 -5.67 -25.68
C TRP A 480 8.80 -5.80 -26.20
N THR A 481 8.62 -5.57 -27.50
CA THR A 481 7.39 -5.92 -28.21
C THR A 481 7.63 -7.08 -29.13
N GLY A 482 6.60 -7.87 -29.42
CA GLY A 482 6.74 -9.04 -30.25
C GLY A 482 5.47 -9.87 -30.36
N SER A 483 5.65 -11.17 -30.63
CA SER A 483 4.59 -12.17 -30.73
C SER A 483 4.88 -13.37 -29.81
N ILE A 484 3.86 -14.16 -29.52
CA ILE A 484 4.03 -15.46 -28.85
C ILE A 484 3.89 -16.56 -29.91
N ASN A 485 4.89 -17.41 -29.97
CA ASN A 485 4.94 -18.56 -30.89
C ASN A 485 3.91 -19.62 -30.45
N ALA A 486 3.61 -20.57 -31.34
CA ALA A 486 2.70 -21.69 -31.08
C ALA A 486 3.13 -22.57 -29.90
N ASP A 487 4.41 -22.60 -29.57
CA ASP A 487 4.96 -23.33 -28.41
C ASP A 487 5.00 -22.53 -27.13
N GLY A 488 4.46 -21.31 -27.12
CA GLY A 488 4.36 -20.40 -25.97
C GLY A 488 5.60 -19.52 -25.75
N THR A 489 6.67 -19.67 -26.55
CA THR A 489 7.88 -18.83 -26.43
C THR A 489 7.67 -17.43 -27.02
N PHE A 490 8.41 -16.43 -26.51
CA PHE A 490 8.34 -15.06 -26.99
C PHE A 490 9.31 -14.82 -28.15
N ALA A 491 8.81 -14.23 -29.23
CA ALA A 491 9.57 -13.78 -30.39
C ALA A 491 9.57 -12.24 -30.42
N PRO A 492 10.62 -11.56 -29.94
CA PRO A 492 10.67 -10.12 -29.93
C PRO A 492 10.86 -9.53 -31.35
N ASP A 493 10.27 -8.38 -31.61
CA ASP A 493 10.50 -7.59 -32.84
C ASP A 493 11.97 -7.12 -32.93
N SER A 494 12.60 -6.89 -31.77
CA SER A 494 14.01 -6.55 -31.61
C SER A 494 14.59 -7.19 -30.37
N ARG A 495 15.83 -7.66 -30.45
CA ARG A 495 16.58 -8.16 -29.30
C ARG A 495 17.04 -7.03 -28.38
N THR A 496 17.18 -5.81 -28.86
CA THR A 496 17.54 -4.63 -28.08
C THR A 496 16.32 -4.14 -27.35
N PRO A 497 16.36 -4.13 -26.00
CA PRO A 497 15.25 -3.60 -25.19
C PRO A 497 15.13 -2.08 -25.31
N LYS A 498 13.96 -1.59 -24.97
CA LYS A 498 13.69 -0.18 -24.73
C LYS A 498 13.39 0.03 -23.25
N THR A 499 13.49 1.26 -22.75
CA THR A 499 13.14 1.61 -21.35
C THR A 499 11.69 2.03 -21.25
N VAL A 500 11.01 1.60 -20.17
CA VAL A 500 9.64 2.01 -19.90
C VAL A 500 9.59 3.52 -19.63
N GLU A 501 10.51 4.06 -18.83
CA GLU A 501 10.57 5.48 -18.57
C GLU A 501 11.65 6.19 -19.39
N MET A 502 11.52 7.51 -19.48
CA MET A 502 12.64 8.39 -19.82
C MET A 502 13.70 8.27 -18.73
N ALA A 503 14.34 7.12 -18.61
CA ALA A 503 15.21 6.86 -17.50
C ALA A 503 16.30 7.91 -17.43
N GLY A 504 16.42 8.51 -16.28
CA GLY A 504 17.57 9.32 -15.94
C GLY A 504 18.82 8.47 -16.12
N PHE A 505 19.82 9.03 -16.80
CA PHE A 505 21.09 8.37 -17.02
C PHE A 505 22.00 8.39 -15.78
N SER A 506 21.52 8.90 -14.64
CA SER A 506 22.28 8.83 -13.41
C SER A 506 22.22 7.40 -12.88
N LYS A 507 23.33 6.93 -12.40
CA LYS A 507 23.54 5.63 -11.76
C LYS A 507 22.56 5.40 -10.59
N ASP A 508 21.94 6.47 -10.11
CA ASP A 508 21.18 6.57 -8.86
C ASP A 508 19.75 7.11 -9.09
N GLY A 509 19.36 7.42 -10.34
CA GLY A 509 18.02 7.88 -10.69
C GLY A 509 17.05 6.72 -10.83
N TYR A 510 16.24 6.50 -9.82
CA TYR A 510 15.18 5.50 -9.84
C TYR A 510 13.87 6.17 -10.20
N GLY A 511 13.34 5.85 -11.36
CA GLY A 511 11.98 6.14 -11.75
C GLY A 511 11.03 5.04 -11.31
N LEU A 512 9.96 4.84 -12.07
CA LEU A 512 9.06 3.72 -11.91
C LEU A 512 9.80 2.41 -12.17
N LEU A 513 9.71 1.47 -11.24
CA LEU A 513 10.26 0.12 -11.34
C LEU A 513 9.14 -0.92 -11.21
N SER A 514 9.41 -2.11 -11.77
CA SER A 514 8.60 -3.31 -11.54
C SER A 514 7.08 -3.05 -11.67
N PRO A 515 6.61 -2.51 -12.81
CA PRO A 515 5.21 -2.15 -12.97
C PRO A 515 4.30 -3.37 -13.01
N THR A 516 3.09 -3.19 -12.52
CA THR A 516 1.96 -4.06 -12.83
C THR A 516 1.13 -3.44 -13.95
N ILE A 517 0.63 -4.30 -14.85
CA ILE A 517 -0.17 -3.90 -16.01
C ILE A 517 -1.48 -4.69 -15.97
N PHE A 518 -2.59 -3.98 -16.16
CA PHE A 518 -3.92 -4.58 -16.17
C PHE A 518 -4.86 -3.87 -17.15
N GLN A 519 -5.98 -4.50 -17.46
CA GLN A 519 -6.92 -3.96 -18.45
C GLN A 519 -8.27 -3.68 -17.80
N LYS A 520 -8.87 -2.55 -18.17
CA LYS A 520 -10.21 -2.15 -17.76
C LYS A 520 -10.86 -1.28 -18.84
N ASP A 521 -12.09 -1.64 -19.26
CA ASP A 521 -12.92 -0.90 -20.23
C ASP A 521 -12.16 -0.54 -21.54
N GLY A 522 -11.41 -1.50 -22.07
CA GLY A 522 -10.62 -1.33 -23.29
C GLY A 522 -9.34 -0.52 -23.12
N LYS A 523 -9.06 -0.02 -21.92
CA LYS A 523 -7.79 0.65 -21.59
C LYS A 523 -6.81 -0.32 -20.97
N THR A 524 -5.54 -0.17 -21.32
CA THR A 524 -4.42 -0.84 -20.62
C THR A 524 -3.80 0.16 -19.66
N LEU A 525 -3.78 -0.19 -18.38
CA LEU A 525 -3.30 0.65 -17.29
C LEU A 525 -2.01 0.08 -16.70
N MET A 526 -1.12 0.95 -16.27
CA MET A 526 0.16 0.61 -15.67
C MET A 526 0.44 1.51 -14.47
N LEU A 527 0.97 0.94 -13.39
CA LEU A 527 1.57 1.65 -12.25
C LEU A 527 2.69 0.80 -11.67
N GLY A 528 3.63 1.41 -10.99
CA GLY A 528 4.77 0.71 -10.39
C GLY A 528 5.36 1.47 -9.22
N ILE A 529 6.31 0.84 -8.53
CA ILE A 529 6.98 1.44 -7.38
C ILE A 529 7.89 2.59 -7.81
N VAL A 530 7.88 3.69 -7.05
CA VAL A 530 8.87 4.77 -7.11
C VAL A 530 9.57 4.85 -5.75
N PRO A 531 10.72 4.20 -5.59
CA PRO A 531 11.40 4.09 -4.30
C PRO A 531 11.90 5.44 -3.78
N ASP A 532 11.87 5.65 -2.48
CA ASP A 532 12.34 6.90 -1.86
C ASP A 532 13.85 6.94 -1.64
N LYS A 533 14.50 5.80 -1.49
CA LYS A 533 15.95 5.70 -1.23
C LYS A 533 16.45 6.50 -0.02
N LEU A 534 15.56 6.76 0.92
CA LEU A 534 15.91 7.44 2.17
C LEU A 534 16.66 6.50 3.12
N ALA A 535 17.41 7.09 4.02
CA ALA A 535 18.02 6.34 5.12
C ALA A 535 16.92 5.76 6.03
N GLY A 536 17.17 4.58 6.62
CA GLY A 536 16.21 3.93 7.51
C GLY A 536 15.77 4.82 8.67
N SER A 537 16.65 5.69 9.18
CA SER A 537 16.33 6.68 10.23
C SER A 537 15.28 7.72 9.80
N GLU A 538 15.20 8.06 8.51
CA GLU A 538 14.18 8.97 8.00
C GLU A 538 12.83 8.25 7.86
N ASN A 539 12.83 7.05 7.27
CA ASN A 539 11.63 6.22 7.18
C ASN A 539 11.10 5.84 8.58
N TYR A 540 12.01 5.63 9.57
CA TYR A 540 11.63 5.41 10.97
C TYR A 540 10.80 6.56 11.55
N LYS A 541 11.16 7.81 11.24
CA LYS A 541 10.42 9.01 11.69
C LYS A 541 9.11 9.20 10.92
N MET A 542 9.09 8.88 9.64
CA MET A 542 7.92 9.05 8.79
C MET A 542 6.85 7.99 9.05
N GLY A 543 7.24 6.77 9.42
CA GLY A 543 6.32 5.65 9.65
C GLY A 543 5.88 4.93 8.36
N TYR A 544 6.39 5.33 7.20
CA TYR A 544 6.16 4.72 5.89
C TYR A 544 7.39 4.83 5.01
N ALA A 545 7.46 4.00 3.96
CA ALA A 545 8.50 4.05 2.95
C ALA A 545 7.92 3.74 1.57
N HIS A 546 8.40 4.49 0.57
CA HIS A 546 8.05 4.37 -0.85
C HIS A 546 6.62 4.82 -1.18
N THR A 547 6.31 4.85 -2.48
CA THR A 547 4.99 5.12 -3.05
C THR A 547 4.93 4.59 -4.48
N TYR A 548 3.76 4.58 -5.10
CA TYR A 548 3.60 4.17 -6.50
C TYR A 548 3.54 5.39 -7.41
N SER A 549 3.84 5.20 -8.70
CA SER A 549 3.61 6.22 -9.74
C SER A 549 2.13 6.49 -9.91
N LEU A 550 1.79 7.59 -10.57
CA LEU A 550 0.44 7.75 -11.10
C LEU A 550 0.08 6.56 -12.01
N PRO A 551 -1.18 6.15 -12.04
CA PRO A 551 -1.68 5.24 -13.07
C PRO A 551 -1.51 5.88 -14.45
N ARG A 552 -0.97 5.11 -15.39
CA ARG A 552 -0.74 5.51 -16.77
C ARG A 552 -1.62 4.71 -17.71
N GLU A 553 -2.26 5.37 -18.66
CA GLU A 553 -2.86 4.70 -19.81
C GLU A 553 -1.76 4.42 -20.82
N ILE A 554 -1.57 3.15 -21.18
CA ILE A 554 -0.52 2.73 -22.09
C ILE A 554 -1.07 2.13 -23.38
N SER A 555 -0.37 2.35 -24.47
CA SER A 555 -0.62 1.77 -25.79
C SER A 555 0.69 1.60 -26.56
N LEU A 556 0.65 1.05 -27.78
CA LEU A 556 1.80 0.95 -28.65
C LEU A 556 1.55 1.76 -29.93
N ASP A 557 2.58 2.46 -30.41
CA ASP A 557 2.56 3.04 -31.74
C ASP A 557 2.76 1.97 -32.84
N SER A 558 2.68 2.36 -34.11
CA SER A 558 2.88 1.46 -35.24
C SER A 558 4.27 0.84 -35.34
N LYS A 559 5.26 1.42 -34.63
CA LYS A 559 6.66 0.94 -34.56
C LYS A 559 6.90 0.09 -33.28
N GLY A 560 5.87 -0.14 -32.46
CA GLY A 560 5.99 -0.86 -31.20
C GLY A 560 6.69 -0.03 -30.11
N ASN A 561 6.63 1.30 -30.17
CA ASN A 561 7.06 2.13 -29.05
C ASN A 561 5.92 2.27 -28.05
N LEU A 562 6.28 2.25 -26.77
CA LEU A 562 5.33 2.45 -25.68
C LEU A 562 4.88 3.91 -25.63
N ILE A 563 3.59 4.12 -25.69
CA ILE A 563 2.91 5.39 -25.52
C ILE A 563 2.36 5.43 -24.11
N GLN A 564 2.61 6.49 -23.37
CA GLN A 564 2.20 6.64 -21.96
C GLN A 564 1.51 7.97 -21.75
N LYS A 565 0.30 7.93 -21.23
CA LYS A 565 -0.49 9.10 -20.86
C LYS A 565 -0.86 9.02 -19.38
N PRO A 566 -1.01 10.16 -18.69
CA PRO A 566 -1.62 10.12 -17.36
C PRO A 566 -3.03 9.55 -17.47
N PHE A 567 -3.45 8.79 -16.46
CA PHE A 567 -4.82 8.26 -16.41
C PHE A 567 -5.83 9.40 -16.52
N SER A 568 -6.73 9.30 -17.47
CA SER A 568 -7.69 10.39 -17.78
C SER A 568 -8.61 10.74 -16.61
N GLY A 569 -8.87 9.80 -15.68
CA GLY A 569 -9.68 10.03 -14.49
C GLY A 569 -9.08 11.04 -13.50
N LEU A 570 -7.77 11.31 -13.56
CA LEU A 570 -7.09 12.27 -12.68
C LEU A 570 -7.65 13.69 -12.82
N ALA A 571 -8.20 14.05 -13.99
CA ALA A 571 -8.82 15.35 -14.20
C ALA A 571 -9.99 15.64 -13.25
N ALA A 572 -10.59 14.61 -12.64
CA ALA A 572 -11.64 14.79 -11.63
C ALA A 572 -11.16 15.46 -10.35
N MET A 573 -9.86 15.40 -10.05
CA MET A 573 -9.24 16.09 -8.90
C MET A 573 -9.02 17.59 -9.12
N ARG A 574 -9.12 18.11 -10.35
CA ARG A 574 -8.90 19.53 -10.63
C ARG A 574 -9.89 20.38 -9.85
N SER A 575 -9.37 21.21 -8.94
CA SER A 575 -10.18 22.15 -8.17
C SER A 575 -10.61 23.35 -9.05
N GLU A 576 -11.40 24.25 -8.50
CA GLU A 576 -11.76 25.49 -9.18
C GLU A 576 -10.58 26.47 -9.22
N THR A 577 -9.57 26.27 -8.38
CA THR A 577 -8.35 27.06 -8.37
C THR A 577 -7.49 26.68 -9.56
N SER A 578 -7.50 27.52 -10.58
CA SER A 578 -6.83 27.25 -11.85
C SER A 578 -6.19 28.52 -12.45
N PHE A 579 -5.24 28.29 -13.33
CA PHE A 579 -4.61 29.30 -14.15
C PHE A 579 -4.66 28.86 -15.61
N MET A 580 -5.06 29.73 -16.54
CA MET A 580 -5.11 29.42 -17.97
C MET A 580 -4.72 30.63 -18.81
N MET A 581 -3.86 30.41 -19.79
CA MET A 581 -3.52 31.37 -20.85
C MET A 581 -3.33 30.62 -22.17
N THR A 582 -3.67 31.29 -23.29
CA THR A 582 -3.52 30.75 -24.64
C THR A 582 -2.89 31.78 -25.57
N ASP A 583 -2.17 31.32 -26.60
CA ASP A 583 -1.63 32.10 -27.71
C ASP A 583 -0.83 33.36 -27.33
N PHE A 584 0.26 33.14 -26.57
CA PHE A 584 1.12 34.25 -26.13
C PHE A 584 2.61 33.90 -26.21
N ASP A 585 3.47 34.89 -26.20
CA ASP A 585 4.92 34.71 -26.08
C ASP A 585 5.35 34.82 -24.60
N LEU A 586 5.94 33.72 -24.09
CA LEU A 586 6.55 33.72 -22.77
C LEU A 586 8.00 34.16 -22.90
N THR A 587 8.36 35.28 -22.26
CA THR A 587 9.69 35.91 -22.39
C THR A 587 10.48 35.94 -21.08
N ALA A 588 9.84 35.62 -19.97
CA ALA A 588 10.42 35.65 -18.64
C ALA A 588 9.69 34.63 -17.71
N GLU A 589 9.98 34.69 -16.42
CA GLU A 589 9.23 33.95 -15.38
C GLU A 589 7.83 34.55 -15.20
N LYS A 590 6.84 33.68 -15.12
CA LYS A 590 5.44 34.03 -14.92
C LYS A 590 4.88 33.26 -13.76
N ASP A 591 4.37 33.93 -12.75
CA ASP A 591 3.64 33.35 -11.63
C ASP A 591 2.36 32.66 -12.12
N LEU A 592 2.04 31.50 -11.56
CA LEU A 592 0.82 30.76 -11.86
C LEU A 592 -0.29 31.01 -10.81
N ASP A 593 -0.24 32.17 -10.12
CA ASP A 593 -1.27 32.57 -9.17
C ASP A 593 -2.67 32.56 -9.81
N PRO A 594 -3.70 32.00 -9.11
CA PRO A 594 -3.69 31.58 -7.69
C PRO A 594 -3.26 30.12 -7.44
N VAL A 595 -2.70 29.41 -8.41
CA VAL A 595 -2.33 28.00 -8.29
C VAL A 595 -1.04 27.87 -7.48
N GLN A 596 -1.20 27.49 -6.23
CA GLN A 596 -0.13 27.25 -5.27
C GLN A 596 -0.43 25.97 -4.47
N GLY A 597 0.58 25.28 -3.98
CA GLY A 597 0.40 24.09 -3.15
C GLY A 597 1.41 23.00 -3.44
N ARG A 598 1.10 21.82 -2.91
CA ARG A 598 1.92 20.61 -3.04
C ARG A 598 1.26 19.52 -3.86
N SER A 599 0.00 19.72 -4.24
CA SER A 599 -0.79 18.81 -5.09
C SER A 599 -1.25 19.61 -6.32
N LEU A 600 -0.49 19.51 -7.43
CA LEU A 600 -0.65 20.36 -8.60
C LEU A 600 -0.64 19.53 -9.89
N GLU A 601 -1.39 20.03 -10.89
CA GLU A 601 -1.21 19.66 -12.30
C GLU A 601 -0.77 20.92 -13.07
N LEU A 602 0.36 20.85 -13.76
CA LEU A 602 0.90 21.87 -14.63
C LEU A 602 0.95 21.34 -16.05
N SER A 603 0.43 22.06 -17.01
CA SER A 603 0.39 21.63 -18.41
C SER A 603 0.72 22.79 -19.34
N ALA A 604 1.62 22.55 -20.29
CA ALA A 604 1.99 23.52 -21.31
C ALA A 604 1.99 22.87 -22.69
N LYS A 605 1.49 23.62 -23.68
CA LYS A 605 1.72 23.36 -25.10
C LYS A 605 2.47 24.54 -25.71
N PHE A 606 3.55 24.29 -26.37
CA PHE A 606 4.41 25.33 -26.91
C PHE A 606 5.11 24.87 -28.18
N VAL A 607 5.42 25.83 -29.05
CA VAL A 607 6.20 25.57 -30.27
C VAL A 607 7.68 25.56 -29.90
N VAL A 608 8.37 24.46 -30.21
CA VAL A 608 9.81 24.31 -29.95
C VAL A 608 10.58 25.33 -30.78
N GLY A 609 11.29 26.22 -30.12
CA GLY A 609 12.11 27.30 -30.71
C GLY A 609 13.49 27.32 -30.06
N ASN A 610 14.14 28.50 -30.09
CA ASN A 610 15.46 28.67 -29.49
C ASN A 610 15.45 28.85 -27.97
N GLY A 611 14.30 29.30 -27.41
CA GLY A 611 14.15 29.52 -25.97
C GLY A 611 13.95 28.23 -25.20
N ASP A 612 14.58 28.13 -24.05
CA ASP A 612 14.30 27.06 -23.07
C ASP A 612 12.96 27.33 -22.38
N PHE A 613 12.14 26.29 -22.24
CA PHE A 613 10.89 26.36 -21.49
C PHE A 613 10.98 25.53 -20.21
N GLY A 614 10.38 26.02 -19.11
CA GLY A 614 10.34 25.24 -17.88
C GLY A 614 9.21 25.64 -16.93
N PHE A 615 9.04 24.74 -15.95
CA PHE A 615 8.25 24.96 -14.74
C PHE A 615 9.16 25.01 -13.52
N SER A 616 8.84 25.90 -12.57
CA SER A 616 9.32 25.77 -11.19
C SER A 616 8.12 25.52 -10.28
N PHE A 617 8.30 24.66 -9.28
CA PHE A 617 7.25 24.29 -8.33
C PHE A 617 7.88 23.87 -6.99
N LEU A 618 7.04 23.68 -5.97
CA LEU A 618 7.50 23.47 -4.58
C LEU A 618 8.53 24.54 -4.19
N GLY A 619 8.20 25.80 -4.54
CA GLY A 619 9.10 26.93 -4.43
C GLY A 619 8.84 27.79 -3.21
N ASN A 620 9.94 28.27 -2.59
CA ASN A 620 9.99 29.38 -1.64
C ASN A 620 11.26 30.19 -1.91
N GLY A 621 11.10 31.29 -2.65
CA GLY A 621 12.24 32.08 -3.14
C GLY A 621 13.15 31.29 -4.09
N ASP A 622 14.44 31.26 -3.79
CA ASP A 622 15.43 30.54 -4.60
C ASP A 622 15.41 29.02 -4.37
N LYS A 623 14.76 28.55 -3.31
CA LYS A 623 14.60 27.11 -3.02
C LYS A 623 13.39 26.59 -3.77
N LYS A 624 13.61 25.91 -4.86
CA LYS A 624 12.55 25.39 -5.74
C LYS A 624 13.04 24.19 -6.53
N VAL A 625 12.12 23.37 -7.00
CA VAL A 625 12.37 22.36 -8.04
C VAL A 625 12.18 23.06 -9.38
N THR A 626 13.06 22.82 -10.32
CA THR A 626 12.99 23.40 -11.66
C THR A 626 13.11 22.31 -12.72
N LEU A 627 12.09 22.17 -13.56
CA LEU A 627 12.09 21.33 -14.75
C LEU A 627 12.25 22.20 -15.99
N THR A 628 13.27 21.95 -16.80
CA THR A 628 13.58 22.75 -17.99
C THR A 628 13.72 21.86 -19.23
N TYR A 629 12.99 22.15 -20.30
CA TYR A 629 13.26 21.61 -21.62
C TYR A 629 14.23 22.52 -22.37
N GLN A 630 15.31 21.95 -22.90
CA GLN A 630 16.38 22.60 -23.61
C GLN A 630 16.35 22.18 -25.08
N PRO A 631 15.77 22.97 -26.00
CA PRO A 631 15.58 22.58 -27.39
C PRO A 631 16.88 22.24 -28.13
N ASN A 632 17.96 22.98 -27.86
CA ASN A 632 19.26 22.79 -28.51
C ASN A 632 19.90 21.40 -28.23
N SER A 633 19.58 20.81 -27.07
CA SER A 633 20.08 19.49 -26.69
C SER A 633 19.00 18.39 -26.76
N GLY A 634 17.72 18.76 -26.88
CA GLY A 634 16.58 17.84 -26.78
C GLY A 634 16.43 17.21 -25.39
N MET A 635 16.94 17.85 -24.34
CA MET A 635 17.00 17.34 -22.99
C MET A 635 15.94 17.99 -22.10
N LEU A 636 15.38 17.19 -21.20
CA LEU A 636 14.70 17.67 -20.00
C LEU A 636 15.66 17.62 -18.81
N SER A 637 15.83 18.74 -18.13
CA SER A 637 16.67 18.86 -16.94
C SER A 637 15.80 19.15 -15.72
N LEU A 638 15.83 18.29 -14.73
CA LEU A 638 15.16 18.45 -13.45
C LEU A 638 16.19 18.80 -12.37
N ASP A 639 16.18 20.05 -11.92
CA ASP A 639 17.07 20.54 -10.87
C ASP A 639 16.35 20.56 -9.52
N MET A 640 16.84 19.72 -8.61
CA MET A 640 16.37 19.59 -7.22
C MET A 640 17.44 20.03 -6.21
N SER A 641 18.56 20.57 -6.66
CA SER A 641 19.71 20.90 -5.82
C SER A 641 19.41 21.92 -4.72
N GLY A 642 18.39 22.76 -4.93
CA GLY A 642 17.95 23.78 -3.97
C GLY A 642 17.23 23.23 -2.73
N ILE A 643 16.59 22.05 -2.82
CA ILE A 643 15.65 21.57 -1.80
C ILE A 643 16.02 20.23 -1.17
N ASN A 644 16.77 19.37 -1.85
CA ASN A 644 17.05 17.99 -1.39
C ASN A 644 18.39 17.82 -0.66
N ARG A 645 19.00 18.90 -0.19
CA ARG A 645 20.35 18.89 0.46
C ARG A 645 20.40 18.24 1.84
N ILE A 646 19.29 17.75 2.37
CA ILE A 646 19.17 17.31 3.78
C ILE A 646 19.45 15.81 3.93
N PHE A 647 19.49 15.04 2.83
CA PHE A 647 19.73 13.60 2.88
C PHE A 647 21.21 13.31 2.65
N ASN A 648 21.82 12.59 3.58
CA ASN A 648 23.28 12.32 3.62
C ASN A 648 23.76 11.30 2.59
N ASP A 649 22.87 10.64 1.85
CA ASP A 649 23.21 9.59 0.89
C ASP A 649 23.52 10.08 -0.52
N GLY A 650 23.34 11.37 -0.80
CA GLY A 650 23.68 11.98 -2.09
C GLY A 650 22.74 11.59 -3.26
N VAL A 651 21.75 10.74 -3.01
CA VAL A 651 20.90 10.15 -4.06
C VAL A 651 19.86 11.15 -4.58
N PHE A 652 19.39 12.07 -3.75
CA PHE A 652 18.29 12.98 -4.06
C PHE A 652 18.69 14.45 -4.06
N GLY A 653 19.86 14.75 -4.44
CA GLY A 653 20.28 16.14 -4.61
C GLY A 653 20.93 16.32 -5.97
N GLY A 654 20.63 17.39 -6.69
CA GLY A 654 21.29 17.68 -7.93
C GLY A 654 20.38 17.77 -9.14
N VAL A 655 20.96 17.58 -10.32
CA VAL A 655 20.29 17.73 -11.61
C VAL A 655 20.17 16.36 -12.28
N TYR A 656 18.93 15.97 -12.61
CA TYR A 656 18.64 14.81 -13.42
C TYR A 656 18.35 15.23 -14.86
N ASN A 657 19.01 14.60 -15.82
CA ASN A 657 18.83 14.88 -17.24
C ASN A 657 18.17 13.69 -17.94
N TYR A 658 17.07 13.95 -18.63
CA TYR A 658 16.31 12.97 -19.38
C TYR A 658 16.43 13.29 -20.87
N ALA A 659 17.01 12.37 -21.65
CA ALA A 659 16.96 12.48 -23.10
C ALA A 659 15.63 11.93 -23.63
N LEU A 660 14.95 12.70 -24.45
CA LEU A 660 13.79 12.19 -25.18
C LEU A 660 14.28 11.16 -26.21
N PRO A 661 13.68 9.95 -26.27
CA PRO A 661 14.03 8.95 -27.27
C PRO A 661 13.92 9.48 -28.72
N THR A 662 12.97 10.38 -28.96
CA THR A 662 12.85 11.15 -30.18
C THR A 662 12.70 12.62 -29.80
N PRO A 663 13.72 13.44 -30.02
CA PRO A 663 13.63 14.90 -29.80
C PRO A 663 12.54 15.52 -30.66
N VAL A 664 11.85 16.52 -30.11
CA VAL A 664 10.85 17.31 -30.86
C VAL A 664 11.57 18.29 -31.76
N ALA A 665 11.22 18.32 -33.06
CA ALA A 665 11.89 19.17 -34.02
C ALA A 665 11.54 20.67 -33.81
N MET A 666 12.47 21.53 -34.25
CA MET A 666 12.21 22.99 -34.21
C MET A 666 10.99 23.34 -35.08
N GLY A 667 10.11 24.14 -34.55
CA GLY A 667 8.85 24.54 -35.19
C GLY A 667 7.68 23.60 -34.93
N GLU A 668 7.89 22.43 -34.34
CA GLU A 668 6.82 21.52 -33.92
C GLU A 668 6.28 21.87 -32.52
N GLU A 669 5.02 21.51 -32.28
CA GLU A 669 4.41 21.69 -30.94
C GLU A 669 4.84 20.58 -30.00
N MET A 670 5.18 20.94 -28.77
CA MET A 670 5.47 20.04 -27.66
C MET A 670 4.45 20.23 -26.54
N THR A 671 4.01 19.14 -25.94
CA THR A 671 3.20 19.15 -24.72
C THR A 671 4.05 18.64 -23.55
N LEU A 672 4.08 19.41 -22.47
CA LEU A 672 4.72 19.04 -21.21
C LEU A 672 3.68 19.10 -20.07
N LYS A 673 3.45 17.97 -19.41
CA LYS A 673 2.57 17.87 -18.24
C LYS A 673 3.37 17.41 -17.03
N VAL A 674 3.10 18.02 -15.88
CA VAL A 674 3.74 17.68 -14.60
C VAL A 674 2.67 17.54 -13.56
N PHE A 675 2.66 16.42 -12.86
CA PHE A 675 1.87 16.21 -11.65
C PHE A 675 2.82 16.25 -10.46
N VAL A 676 2.48 17.07 -9.48
CA VAL A 676 3.21 17.23 -8.22
C VAL A 676 2.31 16.72 -7.11
N ASP A 677 2.80 15.83 -6.27
CA ASP A 677 2.11 15.37 -5.08
C ASP A 677 3.10 15.21 -3.92
N HIS A 678 3.24 16.30 -3.16
CA HIS A 678 4.10 16.35 -1.98
C HIS A 678 5.55 15.92 -2.23
N SER A 679 5.84 14.63 -2.18
CA SER A 679 7.19 14.10 -2.35
C SER A 679 7.39 13.28 -3.63
N ILE A 680 6.49 13.38 -4.58
CA ILE A 680 6.61 12.69 -5.89
C ILE A 680 6.18 13.59 -7.03
N ILE A 681 6.82 13.43 -8.16
CA ILE A 681 6.58 14.17 -9.40
C ILE A 681 6.44 13.17 -10.54
N ASP A 682 5.39 13.28 -11.35
CA ASP A 682 5.24 12.56 -12.60
C ASP A 682 5.26 13.53 -13.77
N ILE A 683 6.12 13.25 -14.75
CA ILE A 683 6.38 14.07 -15.93
C ILE A 683 5.91 13.31 -17.16
N PHE A 684 5.15 13.96 -18.03
CA PHE A 684 4.70 13.41 -19.32
C PHE A 684 5.03 14.36 -20.45
N VAL A 685 5.58 13.82 -21.54
CA VAL A 685 5.94 14.56 -22.73
C VAL A 685 5.20 13.99 -23.93
N ASN A 686 4.47 14.87 -24.64
CA ASN A 686 3.71 14.57 -25.87
C ASN A 686 2.73 13.39 -25.71
N ASP A 687 2.21 13.20 -24.49
CA ASP A 687 1.41 12.02 -24.15
C ASP A 687 2.05 10.69 -24.66
N THR A 688 3.38 10.63 -24.63
CA THR A 688 4.18 9.51 -25.18
C THR A 688 5.23 9.05 -24.18
N TYR A 689 6.01 9.95 -23.64
CA TYR A 689 7.10 9.64 -22.72
C TYR A 689 6.73 10.03 -21.31
N ALA A 690 7.18 9.26 -20.32
CA ALA A 690 6.92 9.53 -18.92
C ALA A 690 8.16 9.30 -18.05
N ALA A 691 8.21 9.97 -16.91
CA ALA A 691 9.16 9.72 -15.83
C ALA A 691 8.50 10.02 -14.48
N SER A 692 8.81 9.23 -13.45
CA SER A 692 8.43 9.49 -12.06
C SER A 692 9.66 9.74 -11.21
N VAL A 693 9.62 10.69 -10.29
CA VAL A 693 10.77 11.10 -9.48
C VAL A 693 10.32 11.43 -8.06
N ARG A 694 11.12 10.99 -7.07
CA ARG A 694 10.93 11.43 -5.67
C ARG A 694 11.63 12.75 -5.40
N VAL A 695 10.99 13.57 -4.57
CA VAL A 695 11.48 14.89 -4.14
C VAL A 695 11.07 15.11 -2.68
N PHE A 696 11.89 15.79 -1.87
CA PHE A 696 11.62 15.89 -0.42
C PHE A 696 11.72 17.32 0.09
N PRO A 697 10.80 18.25 -0.30
CA PRO A 697 10.78 19.62 0.16
C PRO A 697 10.29 19.70 1.60
N ARG A 698 11.20 19.98 2.54
CA ARG A 698 10.87 20.08 3.98
C ARG A 698 10.40 21.46 4.43
N ASP A 699 10.49 22.47 3.56
CA ASP A 699 10.00 23.82 3.84
C ASP A 699 8.48 23.84 3.69
N VAL A 700 7.75 24.14 4.76
CA VAL A 700 6.26 24.18 4.76
C VAL A 700 5.72 25.25 3.80
N ASP A 701 6.48 26.32 3.59
CA ASP A 701 6.12 27.47 2.73
C ASP A 701 6.53 27.25 1.25
N ALA A 702 7.11 26.10 0.92
CA ALA A 702 7.48 25.75 -0.45
C ALA A 702 6.24 25.29 -1.23
N VAL A 703 5.44 26.24 -1.70
CA VAL A 703 4.14 26.03 -2.37
C VAL A 703 4.01 26.75 -3.71
N LYS A 704 4.97 27.64 -4.05
CA LYS A 704 4.88 28.48 -5.25
C LYS A 704 5.15 27.68 -6.52
N ALA A 705 4.38 27.97 -7.58
CA ALA A 705 4.57 27.44 -8.92
C ALA A 705 4.70 28.57 -9.94
N THR A 706 5.62 28.40 -10.91
CA THR A 706 5.84 29.36 -12.00
C THR A 706 6.12 28.64 -13.32
N ALA A 707 5.85 29.29 -14.44
CA ALA A 707 6.36 28.91 -15.76
C ALA A 707 7.42 29.93 -16.19
N PHE A 708 8.42 29.53 -16.96
CA PHE A 708 9.46 30.48 -17.40
C PHE A 708 10.00 30.14 -18.79
N ALA A 709 10.50 31.19 -19.46
CA ALA A 709 11.37 31.09 -20.62
C ALA A 709 12.75 31.65 -20.28
N LYS A 710 13.81 31.00 -20.81
CA LYS A 710 15.21 31.42 -20.73
C LYS A 710 15.87 31.31 -22.10
N ASN A 711 16.97 32.02 -22.29
CA ASN A 711 17.77 31.97 -23.53
C ASN A 711 16.98 32.34 -24.79
N GLY A 712 15.82 32.99 -24.65
CA GLY A 712 14.93 33.41 -25.72
C GLY A 712 13.46 33.37 -25.28
N SER A 713 12.56 33.74 -26.17
CA SER A 713 11.12 33.63 -25.98
C SER A 713 10.61 32.27 -26.41
N VAL A 714 9.50 31.82 -25.83
CA VAL A 714 8.79 30.57 -26.17
C VAL A 714 7.36 30.91 -26.56
N LYS A 715 6.97 30.51 -27.77
CA LYS A 715 5.60 30.70 -28.26
C LYS A 715 4.71 29.64 -27.62
N MET A 716 3.85 30.07 -26.70
CA MET A 716 2.90 29.22 -25.97
C MET A 716 1.60 29.10 -26.75
N THR A 717 1.15 27.87 -27.03
CA THR A 717 -0.21 27.61 -27.52
C THR A 717 -1.19 27.56 -26.35
N SER A 718 -0.82 26.89 -25.25
CA SER A 718 -1.56 26.93 -23.97
C SER A 718 -0.65 26.76 -22.76
N LEU A 719 -1.05 27.36 -21.65
CA LEU A 719 -0.45 27.19 -20.34
C LEU A 719 -1.58 27.05 -19.32
N GLU A 720 -1.66 25.89 -18.67
CA GLU A 720 -2.72 25.55 -17.74
C GLU A 720 -2.10 25.03 -16.44
N ALA A 721 -2.70 25.42 -15.31
CA ALA A 721 -2.33 24.88 -14.01
C ALA A 721 -3.58 24.70 -13.14
N TYR A 722 -3.57 23.67 -12.29
CA TYR A 722 -4.66 23.34 -11.37
C TYR A 722 -4.11 22.93 -10.02
N VAL A 723 -4.80 23.35 -8.95
CA VAL A 723 -4.67 22.70 -7.64
C VAL A 723 -5.49 21.43 -7.69
N LEU A 724 -4.91 20.31 -7.24
CA LEU A 724 -5.57 19.01 -7.18
C LEU A 724 -6.09 18.75 -5.77
N ASP A 725 -7.29 18.16 -5.69
CA ASP A 725 -7.98 17.79 -4.45
C ASP A 725 -8.54 16.37 -4.60
N GLU A 726 -7.93 15.40 -3.93
CA GLU A 726 -8.32 14.00 -3.96
C GLU A 726 -9.64 13.74 -3.20
N THR A 727 -10.07 14.66 -2.37
CA THR A 727 -11.36 14.56 -1.66
C THR A 727 -12.53 14.95 -2.54
N ARG A 728 -12.24 15.59 -3.67
CA ARG A 728 -13.25 16.01 -4.61
C ARG A 728 -13.94 14.80 -5.20
N VAL A 729 -15.18 14.59 -4.83
CA VAL A 729 -16.05 13.67 -5.52
C VAL A 729 -16.27 14.27 -6.90
N ALA A 730 -15.92 13.57 -7.97
CA ALA A 730 -16.26 13.99 -9.31
C ALA A 730 -17.76 14.31 -9.28
N SER A 731 -18.10 15.58 -9.33
CA SER A 731 -19.47 16.00 -9.61
C SER A 731 -19.74 15.37 -10.97
N GLY A 732 -20.59 14.33 -11.01
CA GLY A 732 -20.72 13.39 -12.11
C GLY A 732 -20.97 14.02 -13.48
N ILE A 733 -19.93 14.60 -14.04
CA ILE A 733 -19.76 14.84 -15.45
C ILE A 733 -18.58 13.96 -15.84
N SER A 734 -18.86 12.68 -16.10
CA SER A 734 -17.95 11.93 -16.92
C SER A 734 -17.93 12.61 -18.28
N SER A 735 -16.90 13.38 -18.57
CA SER A 735 -16.52 13.64 -19.94
C SER A 735 -15.97 12.34 -20.54
N ALA A 736 -16.83 11.36 -20.72
CA ALA A 736 -16.62 10.37 -21.73
C ALA A 736 -16.85 11.10 -23.05
N VAL A 737 -15.80 11.69 -23.59
CA VAL A 737 -15.76 12.01 -25.01
C VAL A 737 -15.61 10.69 -25.73
N SER A 738 -16.71 9.99 -25.88
CA SER A 738 -16.95 9.24 -27.12
C SER A 738 -17.54 10.26 -28.11
N GLU A 739 -16.98 10.37 -29.28
CA GLU A 739 -17.60 11.06 -30.40
C GLU A 739 -18.94 10.39 -30.72
N ALA A 740 -19.99 10.77 -30.00
CA ALA A 740 -21.39 10.57 -30.28
C ALA A 740 -22.21 11.37 -29.25
N GLU A 741 -22.77 12.47 -29.69
CA GLU A 741 -23.93 13.22 -29.14
C GLU A 741 -24.09 13.14 -27.61
N THR A 742 -23.48 14.03 -26.84
CA THR A 742 -23.52 14.03 -25.37
C THR A 742 -24.54 15.01 -24.82
N ASN A 743 -25.44 14.54 -23.95
CA ASN A 743 -26.27 15.38 -23.11
C ASN A 743 -25.38 16.08 -22.06
N VAL A 744 -25.52 17.40 -21.90
CA VAL A 744 -24.85 18.18 -20.85
C VAL A 744 -25.93 18.80 -19.95
N VAL A 745 -25.82 18.58 -18.64
CA VAL A 745 -26.72 19.17 -17.64
C VAL A 745 -25.92 19.76 -16.51
N TYR A 746 -26.15 21.04 -16.20
CA TYR A 746 -25.43 21.71 -15.11
C TYR A 746 -26.35 22.68 -14.36
N GLY A 747 -26.03 22.94 -13.09
CA GLY A 747 -26.75 23.89 -12.24
C GLY A 747 -26.23 25.31 -12.38
N SER A 748 -27.12 26.27 -12.23
CA SER A 748 -26.81 27.67 -11.96
C SER A 748 -27.84 28.22 -10.99
N LYS A 749 -27.57 29.37 -10.34
CA LYS A 749 -28.45 29.90 -9.30
C LYS A 749 -29.92 29.92 -9.71
N GLY A 750 -30.73 29.04 -9.13
CA GLY A 750 -32.15 28.88 -9.38
C GLY A 750 -32.53 28.15 -10.68
N PHE A 751 -31.56 27.56 -11.41
CA PHE A 751 -31.83 26.88 -12.67
C PHE A 751 -31.03 25.60 -12.86
N VAL A 752 -31.65 24.59 -13.49
CA VAL A 752 -31.00 23.45 -14.12
C VAL A 752 -30.88 23.75 -15.61
N ASN A 753 -29.69 23.92 -16.14
CA ASN A 753 -29.43 24.13 -17.56
C ASN A 753 -29.17 22.80 -18.26
N TYR A 754 -29.54 22.70 -19.52
CA TYR A 754 -29.35 21.49 -20.30
C TYR A 754 -28.96 21.78 -21.76
N ASN A 755 -28.14 20.90 -22.31
CA ASN A 755 -27.87 20.76 -23.74
C ASN A 755 -27.93 19.26 -24.06
N LEU A 756 -28.93 18.83 -24.78
CA LEU A 756 -29.26 17.41 -25.00
C LEU A 756 -29.01 17.01 -26.45
N ALA A 757 -28.60 15.83 -26.68
CA ALA A 757 -28.39 15.23 -27.99
C ALA A 757 -29.70 15.07 -28.78
N SER A 758 -30.81 14.96 -28.10
CA SER A 758 -32.12 14.78 -28.74
C SER A 758 -33.22 15.64 -28.10
N PRO A 759 -34.14 16.22 -28.85
CA PRO A 759 -35.30 16.95 -28.35
C PRO A 759 -36.37 16.00 -27.78
N ASN A 760 -37.43 16.57 -27.22
CA ASN A 760 -38.61 15.84 -26.72
C ASN A 760 -38.32 14.87 -25.57
N CYS A 761 -37.54 15.30 -24.59
CA CYS A 761 -37.25 14.58 -23.35
C CYS A 761 -38.08 15.11 -22.18
N THR A 762 -38.17 14.37 -21.10
CA THR A 762 -38.69 14.83 -19.81
C THR A 762 -37.55 14.86 -18.78
N LEU A 763 -37.33 16.01 -18.14
CA LEU A 763 -36.45 16.17 -17.03
C LEU A 763 -37.23 15.98 -15.73
N TYR A 764 -36.80 15.00 -14.93
CA TYR A 764 -37.22 14.81 -13.55
C TYR A 764 -36.12 15.28 -12.63
N ILE A 765 -36.42 16.19 -11.70
CA ILE A 765 -35.51 16.78 -10.78
C ILE A 765 -35.89 16.35 -9.36
N TYR A 766 -34.96 15.78 -8.61
CA TYR A 766 -35.22 15.24 -7.28
C TYR A 766 -34.31 15.91 -6.25
N ASP A 767 -34.79 16.04 -5.01
CA ASP A 767 -33.96 16.38 -3.86
C ASP A 767 -33.19 15.14 -3.36
N LEU A 768 -32.29 15.34 -2.37
CA LEU A 768 -31.45 14.28 -1.81
C LEU A 768 -32.21 13.18 -1.06
N VAL A 769 -33.48 13.41 -0.71
CA VAL A 769 -34.34 12.38 -0.09
C VAL A 769 -35.19 11.64 -1.12
N GLY A 770 -34.93 11.87 -2.44
CA GLY A 770 -35.59 11.17 -3.54
C GLY A 770 -36.97 11.71 -3.91
N ARG A 771 -37.36 12.86 -3.36
CA ARG A 771 -38.65 13.50 -3.71
C ARG A 771 -38.50 14.28 -5.01
N CYS A 772 -39.39 14.04 -6.02
CA CYS A 772 -39.40 14.81 -7.24
C CYS A 772 -39.90 16.24 -6.98
N VAL A 773 -38.98 17.20 -7.11
CA VAL A 773 -39.25 18.62 -6.87
C VAL A 773 -39.70 19.34 -8.13
N LYS A 774 -39.39 18.79 -9.30
CA LYS A 774 -39.83 19.31 -10.62
C LYS A 774 -39.80 18.20 -11.66
N ALA A 775 -40.82 18.18 -12.49
CA ALA A 775 -40.84 17.41 -13.74
C ALA A 775 -41.27 18.34 -14.88
N GLN A 776 -40.49 18.36 -15.93
CA GLN A 776 -40.74 19.25 -17.06
C GLN A 776 -40.42 18.55 -18.38
N GLN A 777 -41.42 18.51 -19.27
CA GLN A 777 -41.23 18.11 -20.66
C GLN A 777 -40.57 19.25 -21.42
N ILE A 778 -39.56 18.91 -22.22
CA ILE A 778 -38.77 19.87 -23.01
C ILE A 778 -38.85 19.46 -24.49
N SER A 779 -39.04 20.44 -25.36
CA SER A 779 -39.09 20.26 -26.82
C SER A 779 -37.78 20.60 -27.51
N ASP A 780 -36.99 21.43 -26.88
CA ASP A 780 -35.71 21.93 -27.42
C ASP A 780 -34.52 21.15 -26.89
N THR A 781 -33.44 21.10 -27.65
CA THR A 781 -32.18 20.47 -27.25
C THR A 781 -31.44 21.27 -26.22
N THR A 782 -31.63 22.57 -26.13
CA THR A 782 -30.96 23.48 -25.18
C THR A 782 -31.97 24.32 -24.42
N GLY A 783 -31.71 24.57 -23.15
CA GLY A 783 -32.57 25.42 -22.33
C GLY A 783 -32.24 25.37 -20.85
N LYS A 784 -33.16 25.91 -20.04
CA LYS A 784 -33.07 25.89 -18.58
C LYS A 784 -34.40 25.66 -17.91
N VAL A 785 -34.40 24.93 -16.81
CA VAL A 785 -35.57 24.66 -15.97
C VAL A 785 -35.37 25.39 -14.64
N GLN A 786 -36.33 26.26 -14.31
CA GLN A 786 -36.29 26.97 -13.02
C GLN A 786 -36.72 26.00 -11.90
N VAL A 787 -35.91 26.00 -10.82
CA VAL A 787 -36.15 25.24 -9.58
C VAL A 787 -36.13 26.18 -8.37
N ALA A 788 -37.04 25.92 -7.44
CA ALA A 788 -37.09 26.70 -6.19
C ALA A 788 -36.07 26.23 -5.14
N ASN A 789 -35.64 24.95 -5.24
CA ASN A 789 -34.71 24.36 -4.31
C ASN A 789 -33.27 24.78 -4.66
N GLN A 790 -32.51 25.17 -3.65
CA GLN A 790 -31.07 25.42 -3.77
C GLN A 790 -30.29 24.24 -3.18
N GLY A 791 -29.06 24.02 -3.68
CA GLY A 791 -28.18 22.93 -3.26
C GLY A 791 -28.11 21.78 -4.26
N LEU A 792 -27.69 20.61 -3.80
CA LEU A 792 -27.48 19.45 -4.64
C LEU A 792 -28.85 18.82 -5.04
N LEU A 793 -29.09 18.70 -6.33
CA LEU A 793 -30.26 18.06 -6.92
C LEU A 793 -29.85 16.91 -7.85
N LEU A 794 -30.71 15.91 -8.00
CA LEU A 794 -30.55 14.81 -8.94
C LEU A 794 -31.47 15.06 -10.15
N VAL A 795 -30.92 15.03 -11.36
CA VAL A 795 -31.67 15.21 -12.62
C VAL A 795 -31.63 13.91 -13.39
N LYS A 796 -32.85 13.39 -13.73
CA LYS A 796 -33.04 12.24 -14.58
C LYS A 796 -33.72 12.68 -15.89
N ILE A 797 -33.14 12.31 -17.02
CA ILE A 797 -33.68 12.60 -18.36
C ILE A 797 -34.23 11.32 -18.93
N VAL A 798 -35.48 11.44 -19.41
CA VAL A 798 -36.20 10.32 -19.99
C VAL A 798 -36.69 10.74 -21.40
N ASP A 799 -36.42 9.92 -22.42
CA ASP A 799 -36.87 10.17 -23.78
C ASP A 799 -38.39 9.89 -23.96
N ASN A 800 -38.88 10.17 -25.11
CA ASN A 800 -40.29 9.94 -25.46
C ASN A 800 -40.71 8.46 -25.48
N LYS A 801 -39.76 7.52 -25.44
CA LYS A 801 -39.99 6.07 -25.34
C LYS A 801 -39.86 5.56 -23.88
N GLN A 802 -39.83 6.44 -22.91
CA GLN A 802 -39.68 6.16 -21.48
C GLN A 802 -38.33 5.52 -21.11
N LYS A 803 -37.31 5.63 -21.97
CA LYS A 803 -35.96 5.17 -21.69
C LYS A 803 -35.17 6.29 -20.98
N VAL A 804 -34.44 5.94 -19.94
CA VAL A 804 -33.51 6.86 -19.27
C VAL A 804 -32.29 7.09 -20.19
N VAL A 805 -32.10 8.35 -20.61
CA VAL A 805 -30.98 8.76 -21.50
C VAL A 805 -29.92 9.55 -20.79
N GLY A 806 -30.11 9.88 -19.50
CA GLY A 806 -29.12 10.54 -18.67
C GLY A 806 -29.55 10.65 -17.22
N GLN A 807 -28.56 10.67 -16.31
CA GLN A 807 -28.75 10.99 -14.89
C GLN A 807 -27.59 11.87 -14.44
N TYR A 808 -27.89 12.96 -13.75
CA TYR A 808 -26.93 14.00 -13.39
C TYR A 808 -27.13 14.46 -11.95
N LYS A 809 -26.04 14.81 -11.28
CA LYS A 809 -26.08 15.59 -10.05
C LYS A 809 -25.72 17.03 -10.36
N VAL A 810 -26.55 17.97 -9.98
CA VAL A 810 -26.33 19.40 -10.25
C VAL A 810 -26.46 20.20 -8.96
N ILE A 811 -25.64 21.21 -8.81
CA ILE A 811 -25.76 22.20 -7.71
C ILE A 811 -26.44 23.44 -8.27
N VAL A 812 -27.55 23.83 -7.67
CA VAL A 812 -28.37 24.98 -8.12
C VAL A 812 -28.38 26.09 -7.09
#